data_02bff0ee74c5dafb256be27866b0efe1
#
_entry.id   02bff0ee74c5dafb256be27866b0efe1
#
_cell.length_a   1.000
_cell.length_b   1.000
_cell.length_c   1.000
_cell.angle_alpha   90.00
_cell.angle_beta   90.00
_cell.angle_gamma   90.00
#
_symmetry.space_group_name_H-M   'P 1'
#
loop_
_entity.id
_entity.type
_entity.pdbx_description
1 polymer ?
#
loop_
_entity_poly.entity_id
_entity_poly.type
_entity_poly.pdbx_seq_one_letter_code
_entity_poly.pdbx_strand_id
1 'polypeptide(L)'
;MEMVDNRQGLMKMLVKELGFTEKQVRHVIQLTEEGNTVPFIARYRKEWTGSLDEVQIRAILERWQYMMQLEDRKEEVLRLIGEKGKLTEELRRHIVTATKLQEVEDLYRPYKEKRRTKATIAKEKGLEPLAEWLLLYKKENPAEKAMEFVDGEKEVESAEDALQGAQDIIAELVSDNASYRSWIRNTTFRKGIMSSSVKDKEKDEKNIYEMYYDYEEPLQKIVPHRVLAMNRGEKEDVLRVSVVTPIEEINQFLHKKMIRDEASKSAHYVQLAIEDGYKRLIQPSIEREIRKELTETAEEQAIHIFSENLRNLLLQPPMKGKVVLAVDPAYRTGCKLSVVDDTGKVLNIDVIYPHPPVRKYEDAKKKVLSIIDKYQVEMIAIGNGTASRETEEFIVDVLQNVKRDVFYIIVNEAGASVYSASDLAREEFPDLQVEERSAVSIGRRLQDPLAELVKIDPKSVGVGQYQHDVSQKRLNESLTFVVETAVNQVGVNVNTASVALLQYVSGLSKTVAKNIVAKREEDGKFTKRTELKKIPRLGAKTYEQCIGFLRILEGANPLDRTGIHPEQYKNVELLLKSLGLSKNDVGKPNLQKSLEGVDVSKLSQETEIGEPTLVDIIDALISPERDMRDELPKPLLKKGILKLEDLKRGMELEGTVRNVVDFGAFVDIGVKQDGLVHISKLSKQFVKHPLDVVSVGKIVKVWVDDIDTKKGRVALSMLPIE
;
A
#
# COMPACT_ATOMS: atom_id res chain seq x y z
N MET A 1 38.47 1.06 -6.19
CA MET A 1 38.70 1.49 -4.80
C MET A 1 37.67 2.55 -4.39
N GLU A 2 37.45 3.62 -5.15
CA GLU A 2 36.41 4.66 -4.87
C GLU A 2 34.98 4.12 -4.78
N MET A 3 34.54 3.17 -5.63
CA MET A 3 33.18 2.59 -5.54
C MET A 3 32.94 1.78 -4.26
N VAL A 4 33.95 1.09 -3.74
CA VAL A 4 33.83 0.30 -2.50
C VAL A 4 33.72 1.20 -1.28
N ASP A 5 34.47 2.32 -1.29
CA ASP A 5 34.45 3.32 -0.21
C ASP A 5 33.10 4.08 -0.17
N ASN A 6 32.51 4.34 -1.34
CA ASN A 6 31.20 4.99 -1.47
C ASN A 6 30.06 4.07 -0.93
N ARG A 7 30.06 2.78 -1.27
CA ARG A 7 29.05 1.83 -0.76
C ARG A 7 29.06 1.70 0.77
N GLN A 8 30.25 1.71 1.39
CA GLN A 8 30.36 1.72 2.86
C GLN A 8 29.81 2.99 3.49
N GLY A 9 30.06 4.14 2.86
CA GLY A 9 29.49 5.42 3.27
C GLY A 9 27.98 5.43 3.24
N LEU A 10 27.38 4.96 2.15
CA LEU A 10 25.93 4.84 1.98
C LEU A 10 25.31 3.89 3.02
N MET A 11 25.97 2.77 3.29
CA MET A 11 25.52 1.81 4.30
C MET A 11 25.44 2.43 5.70
N LYS A 12 26.46 3.22 6.09
CA LYS A 12 26.46 3.96 7.37
C LYS A 12 25.33 5.00 7.45
N MET A 13 25.05 5.68 6.34
CA MET A 13 23.92 6.62 6.28
C MET A 13 22.59 5.89 6.45
N LEU A 14 22.39 4.77 5.77
CA LEU A 14 21.19 3.93 5.85
C LEU A 14 20.97 3.41 7.28
N VAL A 15 22.03 2.93 7.93
CA VAL A 15 22.02 2.50 9.34
C VAL A 15 21.53 3.62 10.26
N LYS A 16 22.07 4.83 10.10
CA LYS A 16 21.69 5.99 10.91
C LYS A 16 20.23 6.41 10.68
N GLU A 17 19.75 6.31 9.45
CA GLU A 17 18.41 6.75 9.06
C GLU A 17 17.33 5.77 9.54
N LEU A 18 17.52 4.47 9.35
CA LEU A 18 16.53 3.43 9.65
C LEU A 18 16.66 2.84 11.06
N GLY A 19 17.76 3.10 11.77
CA GLY A 19 17.97 2.62 13.14
C GLY A 19 18.33 1.13 13.25
N PHE A 20 18.64 0.46 12.14
CA PHE A 20 19.12 -0.92 12.13
C PHE A 20 20.64 -0.97 12.36
N THR A 21 21.18 -2.14 12.74
CA THR A 21 22.62 -2.33 12.86
C THR A 21 23.29 -2.46 11.49
N GLU A 22 24.57 -2.08 11.39
CA GLU A 22 25.33 -2.24 10.16
C GLU A 22 25.38 -3.70 9.67
N LYS A 23 25.44 -4.64 10.61
CA LYS A 23 25.43 -6.07 10.33
C LYS A 23 24.13 -6.50 9.65
N GLN A 24 22.98 -6.06 10.19
CA GLN A 24 21.66 -6.36 9.64
C GLN A 24 21.52 -5.81 8.20
N VAL A 25 21.81 -4.54 8.00
CA VAL A 25 21.73 -3.90 6.68
C VAL A 25 22.63 -4.58 5.66
N ARG A 26 23.87 -4.86 6.01
CA ARG A 26 24.84 -5.55 5.15
C ARG A 26 24.34 -6.94 4.73
N HIS A 27 23.87 -7.73 5.68
CA HIS A 27 23.38 -9.08 5.39
C HIS A 27 22.12 -9.07 4.54
N VAL A 28 21.18 -8.15 4.76
CA VAL A 28 19.99 -8.03 3.91
C VAL A 28 20.38 -7.73 2.46
N ILE A 29 21.28 -6.76 2.24
CA ILE A 29 21.74 -6.41 0.91
C ILE A 29 22.46 -7.60 0.27
N GLN A 30 23.39 -8.22 0.98
CA GLN A 30 24.14 -9.38 0.48
C GLN A 30 23.22 -10.54 0.10
N LEU A 31 22.32 -10.95 0.99
CA LEU A 31 21.38 -12.06 0.73
C LEU A 31 20.48 -11.77 -0.48
N THR A 32 20.07 -10.51 -0.67
CA THR A 32 19.28 -10.11 -1.83
C THR A 32 20.10 -10.15 -3.13
N GLU A 33 21.35 -9.69 -3.10
CA GLU A 33 22.27 -9.77 -4.23
C GLU A 33 22.59 -11.24 -4.63
N GLU A 34 22.56 -12.16 -3.66
CA GLU A 34 22.67 -13.60 -3.88
C GLU A 34 21.38 -14.23 -4.46
N GLY A 35 20.34 -13.41 -4.71
CA GLY A 35 19.09 -13.83 -5.31
C GLY A 35 18.09 -14.47 -4.34
N ASN A 36 18.22 -14.20 -3.04
CA ASN A 36 17.23 -14.65 -2.07
C ASN A 36 16.02 -13.68 -2.06
N THR A 37 14.83 -14.25 -1.92
CA THR A 37 13.57 -13.48 -1.83
C THR A 37 13.35 -12.94 -0.42
N VAL A 38 12.57 -11.86 -0.31
CA VAL A 38 12.26 -11.25 1.00
C VAL A 38 11.61 -12.23 1.97
N PRO A 39 10.57 -13.01 1.59
CA PRO A 39 9.99 -13.99 2.50
C PRO A 39 10.98 -15.07 2.97
N PHE A 40 11.86 -15.53 2.08
CA PHE A 40 12.88 -16.50 2.42
C PHE A 40 13.91 -15.94 3.42
N ILE A 41 14.37 -14.71 3.21
CA ILE A 41 15.29 -14.04 4.13
C ILE A 41 14.65 -13.88 5.50
N ALA A 42 13.42 -13.35 5.57
CA ALA A 42 12.71 -13.13 6.82
C ALA A 42 12.49 -14.42 7.62
N ARG A 43 12.16 -15.52 6.93
CA ARG A 43 11.81 -16.80 7.58
C ARG A 43 13.01 -17.69 7.88
N TYR A 44 13.97 -17.80 6.94
CA TYR A 44 15.02 -18.83 6.99
C TYR A 44 16.44 -18.28 7.14
N ARG A 45 16.62 -16.97 7.29
CA ARG A 45 17.92 -16.30 7.49
C ARG A 45 17.93 -15.36 8.70
N LYS A 46 17.14 -15.71 9.73
CA LYS A 46 16.96 -14.90 10.96
C LYS A 46 18.26 -14.59 11.69
N GLU A 47 19.18 -15.54 11.78
CA GLU A 47 20.48 -15.37 12.44
C GLU A 47 21.35 -14.31 11.75
N TRP A 48 21.21 -14.19 10.43
CA TRP A 48 21.95 -13.22 9.64
C TRP A 48 21.36 -11.82 9.78
N THR A 49 20.04 -11.73 9.80
CA THR A 49 19.32 -10.46 9.80
C THR A 49 18.93 -9.97 11.19
N GLY A 50 19.15 -10.79 12.24
CA GLY A 50 18.69 -10.48 13.60
C GLY A 50 17.16 -10.42 13.67
N SER A 51 16.50 -11.38 13.03
CA SER A 51 15.04 -11.58 13.03
C SER A 51 14.23 -10.41 12.45
N LEU A 52 14.78 -9.71 11.44
CA LEU A 52 14.01 -8.71 10.68
C LEU A 52 12.84 -9.38 9.94
N ASP A 53 11.69 -8.72 10.00
CA ASP A 53 10.50 -9.13 9.25
C ASP A 53 10.52 -8.65 7.79
N GLU A 54 9.56 -9.08 7.00
CA GLU A 54 9.45 -8.77 5.57
C GLU A 54 9.33 -7.26 5.31
N VAL A 55 8.63 -6.53 6.19
CA VAL A 55 8.42 -5.08 6.07
C VAL A 55 9.72 -4.33 6.33
N GLN A 56 10.46 -4.73 7.37
CA GLN A 56 11.75 -4.14 7.71
C GLN A 56 12.81 -4.42 6.62
N ILE A 57 12.86 -5.64 6.11
CA ILE A 57 13.75 -6.01 5.01
C ILE A 57 13.43 -5.19 3.75
N ARG A 58 12.15 -5.05 3.40
CA ARG A 58 11.71 -4.25 2.26
C ARG A 58 12.07 -2.78 2.44
N ALA A 59 11.89 -2.22 3.62
CA ALA A 59 12.26 -0.83 3.92
C ALA A 59 13.77 -0.58 3.69
N ILE A 60 14.64 -1.52 4.12
CA ILE A 60 16.08 -1.46 3.86
C ILE A 60 16.35 -1.47 2.36
N LEU A 61 15.74 -2.37 1.60
CA LEU A 61 15.98 -2.53 0.17
C LEU A 61 15.48 -1.34 -0.65
N GLU A 62 14.29 -0.81 -0.37
CA GLU A 62 13.74 0.36 -1.05
C GLU A 62 14.61 1.60 -0.78
N ARG A 63 15.04 1.78 0.46
CA ARG A 63 15.91 2.91 0.81
C ARG A 63 17.30 2.78 0.21
N TRP A 64 17.87 1.58 0.22
CA TRP A 64 19.13 1.28 -0.45
C TRP A 64 19.08 1.59 -1.94
N GLN A 65 18.03 1.15 -2.62
CA GLN A 65 17.82 1.44 -4.04
C GLN A 65 17.73 2.94 -4.31
N TYR A 66 17.01 3.69 -3.48
CA TYR A 66 16.95 5.15 -3.59
C TYR A 66 18.36 5.80 -3.45
N MET A 67 19.13 5.37 -2.46
CA MET A 67 20.48 5.89 -2.25
C MET A 67 21.41 5.60 -3.43
N MET A 68 21.34 4.40 -3.99
CA MET A 68 22.10 4.05 -5.19
C MET A 68 21.69 4.94 -6.39
N GLN A 69 20.40 5.13 -6.62
CA GLN A 69 19.92 6.03 -7.68
C GLN A 69 20.36 7.48 -7.48
N LEU A 70 20.43 7.93 -6.24
CA LEU A 70 20.94 9.27 -5.91
C LEU A 70 22.43 9.40 -6.25
N GLU A 71 23.25 8.39 -5.92
CA GLU A 71 24.68 8.41 -6.25
C GLU A 71 24.91 8.34 -7.77
N ASP A 72 24.22 7.45 -8.48
CA ASP A 72 24.27 7.39 -9.94
C ASP A 72 23.96 8.77 -10.57
N ARG A 73 22.94 9.45 -10.01
CA ARG A 73 22.59 10.79 -10.49
C ARG A 73 23.62 11.84 -10.16
N LYS A 74 24.25 11.80 -8.99
CA LYS A 74 25.36 12.69 -8.63
C LYS A 74 26.54 12.52 -9.60
N GLU A 75 26.94 11.28 -9.87
CA GLU A 75 28.01 10.95 -10.80
C GLU A 75 27.70 11.46 -12.22
N GLU A 76 26.48 11.24 -12.69
CA GLU A 76 26.02 11.74 -13.99
C GLU A 76 26.12 13.28 -14.06
N VAL A 77 25.62 13.98 -13.04
CA VAL A 77 25.62 15.44 -12.97
C VAL A 77 27.05 15.98 -12.91
N LEU A 78 27.95 15.38 -12.12
CA LEU A 78 29.34 15.74 -12.05
C LEU A 78 30.03 15.62 -13.42
N ARG A 79 29.77 14.52 -14.13
CA ARG A 79 30.28 14.29 -15.49
C ARG A 79 29.78 15.36 -16.46
N LEU A 80 28.46 15.61 -16.50
CA LEU A 80 27.83 16.55 -17.42
C LEU A 80 28.32 18.00 -17.20
N ILE A 81 28.53 18.42 -15.94
CA ILE A 81 29.08 19.75 -15.64
C ILE A 81 30.59 19.80 -15.97
N GLY A 82 31.32 18.70 -15.73
CA GLY A 82 32.74 18.56 -16.06
C GLY A 82 33.01 18.67 -17.56
N GLU A 83 32.19 18.01 -18.40
CA GLU A 83 32.24 18.09 -19.86
C GLU A 83 32.06 19.52 -20.38
N LYS A 84 31.30 20.35 -19.65
CA LYS A 84 31.13 21.80 -19.96
C LYS A 84 32.26 22.68 -19.40
N GLY A 85 33.26 22.10 -18.72
CA GLY A 85 34.38 22.84 -18.12
C GLY A 85 33.98 23.79 -16.98
N LYS A 86 32.81 23.59 -16.37
CA LYS A 86 32.23 24.49 -15.35
C LYS A 86 32.19 23.88 -13.94
N LEU A 87 32.83 22.73 -13.74
CA LEU A 87 32.86 22.05 -12.44
C LEU A 87 33.93 22.65 -11.54
N THR A 88 33.51 23.34 -10.47
CA THR A 88 34.40 23.84 -9.42
C THR A 88 34.47 22.88 -8.25
N GLU A 89 35.51 22.94 -7.42
CA GLU A 89 35.66 22.11 -6.23
C GLU A 89 34.54 22.37 -5.20
N GLU A 90 34.08 23.60 -5.08
CA GLU A 90 32.96 23.95 -4.21
C GLU A 90 31.63 23.28 -4.69
N LEU A 91 31.37 23.38 -6.00
CA LEU A 91 30.16 22.75 -6.61
C LEU A 91 30.24 21.23 -6.49
N ARG A 92 31.43 20.64 -6.76
CA ARG A 92 31.66 19.19 -6.56
C ARG A 92 31.29 18.78 -5.14
N ARG A 93 31.80 19.50 -4.14
CA ARG A 93 31.55 19.22 -2.72
C ARG A 93 30.06 19.30 -2.41
N HIS A 94 29.33 20.31 -2.90
CA HIS A 94 27.90 20.46 -2.68
C HIS A 94 27.09 19.30 -3.31
N ILE A 95 27.44 18.88 -4.54
CA ILE A 95 26.78 17.76 -5.21
C ILE A 95 27.03 16.46 -4.43
N VAL A 96 28.27 16.19 -4.04
CA VAL A 96 28.62 14.96 -3.30
C VAL A 96 27.92 14.90 -1.95
N THR A 97 27.80 16.03 -1.25
CA THR A 97 27.16 16.08 0.09
C THR A 97 25.63 16.17 0.03
N ALA A 98 25.02 16.35 -1.14
CA ALA A 98 23.57 16.38 -1.28
C ALA A 98 22.92 15.06 -0.80
N THR A 99 21.83 15.17 -0.04
CA THR A 99 21.12 14.03 0.55
C THR A 99 19.80 13.70 -0.14
N LYS A 100 19.34 14.60 -1.00
CA LYS A 100 18.10 14.48 -1.77
C LYS A 100 18.34 14.72 -3.24
N LEU A 101 17.62 13.99 -4.08
CA LEU A 101 17.67 14.16 -5.53
C LEU A 101 17.36 15.60 -5.96
N GLN A 102 16.40 16.26 -5.28
CA GLN A 102 16.03 17.64 -5.56
C GLN A 102 17.19 18.63 -5.36
N GLU A 103 18.04 18.40 -4.36
CA GLU A 103 19.24 19.22 -4.11
C GLU A 103 20.24 19.10 -5.27
N VAL A 104 20.43 17.88 -5.78
CA VAL A 104 21.29 17.62 -6.96
C VAL A 104 20.72 18.31 -8.20
N GLU A 105 19.41 18.22 -8.44
CA GLU A 105 18.75 18.87 -9.58
C GLU A 105 18.82 20.40 -9.50
N ASP A 106 18.68 20.99 -8.30
CA ASP A 106 18.84 22.43 -8.11
C ASP A 106 20.28 22.91 -8.40
N LEU A 107 21.28 22.13 -7.98
CA LEU A 107 22.70 22.42 -8.28
C LEU A 107 23.04 22.25 -9.77
N TYR A 108 22.41 21.31 -10.44
CA TYR A 108 22.58 21.06 -11.88
C TYR A 108 21.84 22.06 -12.76
N ARG A 109 20.78 22.68 -12.26
CA ARG A 109 19.86 23.55 -13.02
C ARG A 109 20.53 24.64 -13.86
N PRO A 110 21.55 25.39 -13.37
CA PRO A 110 22.22 26.39 -14.16
C PRO A 110 23.00 25.84 -15.38
N TYR A 111 23.33 24.55 -15.35
CA TYR A 111 24.17 23.88 -16.36
C TYR A 111 23.36 23.00 -17.31
N LYS A 112 22.08 22.79 -16.99
CA LYS A 112 21.17 21.98 -17.81
C LYS A 112 20.86 22.69 -19.15
N GLU A 113 20.85 21.94 -20.23
CA GLU A 113 20.39 22.47 -21.50
C GLU A 113 18.91 22.88 -21.39
N LYS A 114 18.67 24.15 -21.65
CA LYS A 114 17.34 24.75 -21.62
C LYS A 114 16.82 24.91 -23.04
N ARG A 115 15.52 24.78 -23.21
CA ARG A 115 14.86 25.28 -24.43
C ARG A 115 15.07 26.79 -24.50
N ARG A 116 14.98 27.37 -25.72
CA ARG A 116 15.15 28.80 -25.96
C ARG A 116 14.27 29.64 -25.01
N THR A 117 14.90 30.25 -24.00
CA THR A 117 14.25 31.09 -22.97
C THR A 117 14.35 32.55 -23.33
N LYS A 118 13.57 33.43 -22.66
CA LYS A 118 13.77 34.90 -22.82
C LYS A 118 15.19 35.32 -22.50
N ALA A 119 15.81 34.77 -21.45
CA ALA A 119 17.19 35.05 -21.09
C ALA A 119 18.17 34.54 -22.15
N THR A 120 17.95 33.37 -22.75
CA THR A 120 18.80 32.88 -23.85
C THR A 120 18.71 33.79 -25.06
N ILE A 121 17.52 34.25 -25.42
CA ILE A 121 17.29 35.20 -26.51
C ILE A 121 18.01 36.52 -26.20
N ALA A 122 17.92 37.03 -24.97
CA ALA A 122 18.60 38.26 -24.56
C ALA A 122 20.12 38.12 -24.61
N LYS A 123 20.67 36.96 -24.27
CA LYS A 123 22.11 36.68 -24.40
C LYS A 123 22.55 36.60 -25.85
N GLU A 124 21.76 35.97 -26.71
CA GLU A 124 22.01 35.94 -28.18
C GLU A 124 22.03 37.36 -28.77
N LYS A 125 21.22 38.27 -28.24
CA LYS A 125 21.19 39.70 -28.59
C LYS A 125 22.37 40.51 -28.00
N GLY A 126 23.24 39.88 -27.19
CA GLY A 126 24.42 40.49 -26.60
C GLY A 126 24.16 41.35 -25.36
N LEU A 127 23.05 41.11 -24.63
CA LEU A 127 22.63 41.92 -23.48
C LEU A 127 23.19 41.44 -22.13
N GLU A 128 24.01 40.38 -22.13
CA GLU A 128 24.64 39.85 -20.89
C GLU A 128 25.55 40.88 -20.20
N PRO A 129 26.40 41.67 -20.92
CA PRO A 129 27.21 42.72 -20.27
C PRO A 129 26.35 43.83 -19.63
N LEU A 130 25.17 44.14 -20.16
CA LEU A 130 24.25 45.10 -19.55
C LEU A 130 23.64 44.55 -18.25
N ALA A 131 23.28 43.26 -18.23
CA ALA A 131 22.80 42.59 -17.02
C ALA A 131 23.88 42.58 -15.91
N GLU A 132 25.12 42.27 -16.26
CA GLU A 132 26.25 42.32 -15.34
C GLU A 132 26.48 43.73 -14.82
N TRP A 133 26.40 44.74 -15.71
CA TRP A 133 26.58 46.15 -15.34
C TRP A 133 25.50 46.61 -14.35
N LEU A 134 24.23 46.22 -14.52
CA LEU A 134 23.16 46.51 -13.58
C LEU A 134 23.44 45.94 -12.18
N LEU A 135 24.02 44.74 -12.11
CA LEU A 135 24.37 44.06 -10.85
C LEU A 135 25.64 44.68 -10.16
N LEU A 136 26.38 45.58 -10.82
CA LEU A 136 27.48 46.34 -10.22
C LEU A 136 27.01 47.58 -9.45
N TYR A 137 25.72 47.98 -9.58
CA TYR A 137 25.11 49.13 -8.88
C TYR A 137 25.87 50.43 -9.07
N LYS A 138 26.34 50.71 -10.28
CA LYS A 138 27.06 51.95 -10.61
C LYS A 138 26.13 53.16 -10.50
N LYS A 139 26.73 54.37 -10.33
CA LYS A 139 25.99 55.64 -10.19
C LYS A 139 25.39 56.17 -11.49
N GLU A 140 25.88 55.69 -12.62
CA GLU A 140 25.44 56.10 -13.95
C GLU A 140 23.98 55.75 -14.21
N ASN A 141 23.34 56.44 -15.15
CA ASN A 141 21.94 56.20 -15.47
C ASN A 141 21.78 54.90 -16.29
N PRO A 142 21.04 53.87 -15.82
CA PRO A 142 20.84 52.65 -16.58
C PRO A 142 20.23 52.82 -17.97
N ALA A 143 19.36 53.81 -18.17
CA ALA A 143 18.73 54.08 -19.45
C ALA A 143 19.77 54.64 -20.47
N GLU A 144 20.71 55.50 -20.00
CA GLU A 144 21.81 56.00 -20.85
C GLU A 144 22.76 54.86 -21.23
N LYS A 145 23.08 53.99 -20.26
CA LYS A 145 23.92 52.81 -20.51
C LYS A 145 23.27 51.81 -21.47
N ALA A 146 22.00 51.64 -21.38
CA ALA A 146 21.24 50.75 -22.24
C ALA A 146 21.22 51.17 -23.72
N MET A 147 21.33 52.48 -23.99
CA MET A 147 21.44 53.01 -25.35
C MET A 147 22.66 52.49 -26.13
N GLU A 148 23.75 52.11 -25.41
CA GLU A 148 24.94 51.51 -26.03
C GLU A 148 24.65 50.10 -26.61
N PHE A 149 23.57 49.46 -26.21
CA PHE A 149 23.18 48.11 -26.63
C PHE A 149 22.02 48.09 -27.63
N VAL A 150 21.56 49.28 -28.04
CA VAL A 150 20.52 49.38 -29.12
C VAL A 150 21.19 49.00 -30.43
N ASP A 151 20.65 47.96 -31.10
CA ASP A 151 21.18 47.37 -32.30
C ASP A 151 20.04 46.72 -33.08
N GLY A 152 19.61 47.36 -34.16
CA GLY A 152 18.52 46.90 -35.02
C GLY A 152 18.81 45.56 -35.71
N GLU A 153 20.08 45.21 -35.98
CA GLU A 153 20.48 43.92 -36.55
C GLU A 153 20.28 42.78 -35.56
N LYS A 154 20.34 43.09 -34.26
CA LYS A 154 20.08 42.15 -33.18
C LYS A 154 18.66 42.22 -32.60
N GLU A 155 17.79 42.95 -33.30
CA GLU A 155 16.38 43.13 -32.85
C GLU A 155 16.27 43.78 -31.44
N VAL A 156 17.14 44.75 -31.13
CA VAL A 156 17.09 45.61 -29.93
C VAL A 156 16.78 47.01 -30.41
N GLU A 157 15.52 47.40 -30.40
CA GLU A 157 15.07 48.61 -31.03
C GLU A 157 15.13 49.85 -30.11
N SER A 158 15.14 49.62 -28.78
CA SER A 158 15.11 50.67 -27.78
C SER A 158 15.97 50.36 -26.53
N ALA A 159 16.26 51.38 -25.72
CA ALA A 159 16.89 51.21 -24.43
C ALA A 159 16.02 50.38 -23.46
N GLU A 160 14.71 50.52 -23.58
CA GLU A 160 13.74 49.73 -22.85
C GLU A 160 13.84 48.22 -23.18
N ASP A 161 13.98 47.91 -24.51
CA ASP A 161 14.15 46.49 -24.95
C ASP A 161 15.47 45.93 -24.39
N ALA A 162 16.56 46.74 -24.42
CA ALA A 162 17.83 46.32 -23.87
C ALA A 162 17.75 46.07 -22.34
N LEU A 163 17.10 46.96 -21.60
CA LEU A 163 16.87 46.81 -20.15
C LEU A 163 15.98 45.60 -19.82
N GLN A 164 14.90 45.39 -20.61
CA GLN A 164 14.03 44.22 -20.42
C GLN A 164 14.81 42.94 -20.68
N GLY A 165 15.62 42.86 -21.71
CA GLY A 165 16.46 41.69 -21.96
C GLY A 165 17.49 41.45 -20.85
N ALA A 166 18.11 42.52 -20.32
CA ALA A 166 19.02 42.43 -19.16
C ALA A 166 18.28 41.94 -17.89
N GLN A 167 17.04 42.43 -17.67
CA GLN A 167 16.19 41.95 -16.57
C GLN A 167 15.82 40.47 -16.75
N ASP A 168 15.50 39.98 -17.95
CA ASP A 168 15.23 38.57 -18.21
C ASP A 168 16.43 37.67 -17.88
N ILE A 169 17.66 38.14 -18.16
CA ILE A 169 18.91 37.46 -17.79
C ILE A 169 19.05 37.40 -16.26
N ILE A 170 18.84 38.54 -15.56
CA ILE A 170 18.92 38.60 -14.09
C ILE A 170 17.81 37.71 -13.46
N ALA A 171 16.60 37.71 -13.98
CA ALA A 171 15.51 36.88 -13.52
C ALA A 171 15.87 35.38 -13.59
N GLU A 172 16.52 34.96 -14.70
CA GLU A 172 16.98 33.57 -14.83
C GLU A 172 18.09 33.25 -13.84
N LEU A 173 19.04 34.15 -13.64
CA LEU A 173 20.14 34.00 -12.68
C LEU A 173 19.62 33.81 -11.25
N VAL A 174 18.63 34.59 -10.83
CA VAL A 174 17.95 34.43 -9.53
C VAL A 174 17.24 33.09 -9.45
N SER A 175 16.51 32.69 -10.51
CA SER A 175 15.78 31.46 -10.58
C SER A 175 16.66 30.20 -10.55
N ASP A 176 17.89 30.29 -11.05
CA ASP A 176 18.80 29.15 -11.12
C ASP A 176 19.66 29.00 -9.86
N ASN A 177 19.60 29.93 -8.91
CA ASN A 177 20.35 29.86 -7.68
C ASN A 177 19.81 28.79 -6.73
N ALA A 178 20.56 27.71 -6.55
CA ALA A 178 20.15 26.56 -5.73
C ALA A 178 19.86 26.94 -4.26
N SER A 179 20.65 27.85 -3.67
CA SER A 179 20.47 28.28 -2.28
C SER A 179 19.18 29.10 -2.10
N TYR A 180 18.84 29.96 -3.08
CA TYR A 180 17.58 30.71 -3.06
C TYR A 180 16.38 29.77 -3.19
N ARG A 181 16.44 28.83 -4.14
CA ARG A 181 15.39 27.83 -4.33
C ARG A 181 15.15 27.00 -3.07
N SER A 182 16.22 26.49 -2.46
CA SER A 182 16.14 25.71 -1.22
C SER A 182 15.48 26.51 -0.10
N TRP A 183 15.90 27.77 0.10
CA TRP A 183 15.33 28.63 1.13
C TRP A 183 13.85 28.93 0.85
N ILE A 184 13.50 29.29 -0.40
CA ILE A 184 12.13 29.58 -0.80
C ILE A 184 11.24 28.35 -0.62
N ARG A 185 11.69 27.17 -1.05
CA ARG A 185 10.95 25.88 -0.88
C ARG A 185 10.67 25.63 0.58
N ASN A 186 11.68 25.69 1.43
CA ASN A 186 11.54 25.44 2.87
C ASN A 186 10.60 26.47 3.54
N THR A 187 10.71 27.73 3.16
CA THR A 187 9.86 28.81 3.69
C THR A 187 8.42 28.64 3.23
N THR A 188 8.21 28.32 1.94
CA THR A 188 6.87 28.04 1.38
C THR A 188 6.26 26.81 2.03
N PHE A 189 6.98 25.72 2.21
CA PHE A 189 6.48 24.53 2.89
C PHE A 189 6.07 24.83 4.34
N ARG A 190 6.86 25.65 5.04
CA ARG A 190 6.62 25.99 6.45
C ARG A 190 5.47 26.97 6.67
N LYS A 191 5.29 27.96 5.78
CA LYS A 191 4.34 29.07 5.97
C LYS A 191 3.25 29.13 4.91
N GLY A 192 3.39 28.37 3.83
CA GLY A 192 2.41 28.36 2.74
C GLY A 192 1.10 27.67 3.12
N ILE A 193 0.09 27.97 2.36
CA ILE A 193 -1.26 27.50 2.53
C ILE A 193 -1.70 26.78 1.25
N MET A 194 -2.25 25.58 1.38
CA MET A 194 -2.99 24.95 0.29
C MET A 194 -4.36 25.64 0.19
N SER A 195 -4.66 26.16 -0.97
CA SER A 195 -5.94 26.83 -1.24
C SER A 195 -6.67 26.09 -2.35
N SER A 196 -7.97 25.87 -2.16
CA SER A 196 -8.87 25.30 -3.14
C SER A 196 -10.08 26.21 -3.33
N SER A 197 -10.46 26.43 -4.58
CA SER A 197 -11.64 27.19 -4.95
C SER A 197 -12.44 26.47 -6.02
N VAL A 198 -13.75 26.72 -6.07
CA VAL A 198 -14.58 26.14 -7.13
C VAL A 198 -14.20 26.71 -8.49
N LYS A 199 -13.99 25.84 -9.49
CA LYS A 199 -13.76 26.19 -10.89
C LYS A 199 -15.04 26.06 -11.69
N ASP A 200 -15.74 24.93 -11.54
CA ASP A 200 -16.99 24.63 -12.25
C ASP A 200 -17.91 23.79 -11.35
N LYS A 201 -18.91 24.45 -10.76
CA LYS A 201 -19.85 23.80 -9.83
C LYS A 201 -20.82 22.84 -10.55
N GLU A 202 -21.09 23.05 -11.84
CA GLU A 202 -22.05 22.23 -12.58
C GLU A 202 -21.53 20.80 -12.78
N LYS A 203 -20.21 20.62 -12.75
CA LYS A 203 -19.58 19.30 -12.83
C LYS A 203 -19.66 18.48 -11.55
N ASP A 204 -20.02 19.09 -10.41
CA ASP A 204 -20.21 18.41 -9.13
C ASP A 204 -21.70 18.20 -8.82
N GLU A 205 -22.41 17.45 -9.66
CA GLU A 205 -23.85 17.16 -9.53
C GLU A 205 -24.22 16.60 -8.14
N LYS A 206 -23.30 15.91 -7.47
CA LYS A 206 -23.52 15.26 -6.18
C LYS A 206 -22.99 16.06 -4.98
N ASN A 207 -22.45 17.25 -5.21
CA ASN A 207 -21.79 18.10 -4.20
C ASN A 207 -20.71 17.34 -3.38
N ILE A 208 -19.94 16.49 -4.03
CA ILE A 208 -18.88 15.68 -3.41
C ILE A 208 -17.76 16.58 -2.90
N TYR A 209 -17.47 17.68 -3.63
CA TYR A 209 -16.37 18.60 -3.35
C TYR A 209 -16.79 19.87 -2.62
N GLU A 210 -18.06 19.97 -2.18
CA GLU A 210 -18.61 21.20 -1.57
C GLU A 210 -17.73 21.78 -0.44
N MET A 211 -17.15 20.92 0.39
CA MET A 211 -16.27 21.36 1.47
C MET A 211 -14.93 21.98 0.98
N TYR A 212 -14.59 21.83 -0.29
CA TYR A 212 -13.37 22.34 -0.91
C TYR A 212 -13.63 23.52 -1.85
N TYR A 213 -14.85 24.03 -1.94
CA TYR A 213 -15.19 25.15 -2.82
C TYR A 213 -14.57 26.47 -2.40
N ASP A 214 -14.30 26.62 -1.10
CA ASP A 214 -13.57 27.73 -0.51
C ASP A 214 -12.83 27.17 0.72
N TYR A 215 -11.63 26.63 0.46
CA TYR A 215 -10.89 25.89 1.48
C TYR A 215 -9.43 26.30 1.53
N GLU A 216 -8.95 26.56 2.75
CA GLU A 216 -7.57 26.88 3.01
C GLU A 216 -7.02 26.09 4.22
N GLU A 217 -5.83 25.51 4.05
CA GLU A 217 -5.14 24.78 5.13
C GLU A 217 -3.62 24.96 5.03
N PRO A 218 -2.91 25.22 6.16
CA PRO A 218 -1.45 25.27 6.17
C PRO A 218 -0.82 23.98 5.66
N LEU A 219 0.18 24.08 4.78
CA LEU A 219 0.86 22.91 4.16
C LEU A 219 1.40 21.91 5.18
N GLN A 220 1.89 22.38 6.33
CA GLN A 220 2.39 21.52 7.41
C GLN A 220 1.30 20.71 8.13
N LYS A 221 0.05 21.12 8.04
CA LYS A 221 -1.07 20.49 8.76
C LYS A 221 -1.99 19.69 7.85
N ILE A 222 -1.85 19.85 6.54
CA ILE A 222 -2.74 19.20 5.59
C ILE A 222 -2.62 17.68 5.70
N VAL A 223 -3.77 17.02 5.77
CA VAL A 223 -3.83 15.57 5.90
C VAL A 223 -3.93 14.88 4.53
N PRO A 224 -3.37 13.66 4.38
CA PRO A 224 -3.25 12.94 3.12
C PRO A 224 -4.55 12.85 2.31
N HIS A 225 -5.65 12.46 2.93
CA HIS A 225 -6.91 12.26 2.22
C HIS A 225 -7.48 13.56 1.62
N ARG A 226 -7.19 14.74 2.21
CA ARG A 226 -7.60 16.03 1.64
C ARG A 226 -6.79 16.39 0.42
N VAL A 227 -5.49 16.09 0.43
CA VAL A 227 -4.63 16.27 -0.75
C VAL A 227 -5.16 15.45 -1.92
N LEU A 228 -5.48 14.17 -1.70
CA LEU A 228 -6.02 13.30 -2.74
C LEU A 228 -7.42 13.73 -3.20
N ALA A 229 -8.28 14.17 -2.29
CA ALA A 229 -9.61 14.69 -2.63
C ALA A 229 -9.53 15.95 -3.50
N MET A 230 -8.68 16.92 -3.14
CA MET A 230 -8.49 18.15 -3.92
C MET A 230 -7.86 17.84 -5.29
N ASN A 231 -6.87 16.95 -5.36
CA ASN A 231 -6.26 16.53 -6.61
C ASN A 231 -7.29 15.86 -7.56
N ARG A 232 -8.21 15.04 -7.01
CA ARG A 232 -9.31 14.45 -7.76
C ARG A 232 -10.27 15.53 -8.28
N GLY A 233 -10.69 16.45 -7.42
CA GLY A 233 -11.58 17.56 -7.83
C GLY A 233 -10.96 18.47 -8.89
N GLU A 234 -9.64 18.69 -8.84
CA GLU A 234 -8.92 19.42 -9.89
C GLU A 234 -8.85 18.64 -11.21
N LYS A 235 -8.58 17.31 -11.13
CA LYS A 235 -8.56 16.41 -12.29
C LYS A 235 -9.94 16.31 -12.98
N GLU A 236 -11.01 16.36 -12.19
CA GLU A 236 -12.39 16.37 -12.68
C GLU A 236 -12.87 17.76 -13.09
N ASP A 237 -11.99 18.76 -13.04
CA ASP A 237 -12.24 20.14 -13.48
C ASP A 237 -13.29 20.89 -12.62
N VAL A 238 -13.58 20.38 -11.41
CA VAL A 238 -14.48 20.98 -10.43
C VAL A 238 -13.78 22.04 -9.61
N LEU A 239 -12.53 21.76 -9.21
CA LEU A 239 -11.74 22.63 -8.33
C LEU A 239 -10.56 23.26 -9.06
N ARG A 240 -10.11 24.39 -8.53
CA ARG A 240 -8.80 24.98 -8.80
C ARG A 240 -8.00 24.91 -7.49
N VAL A 241 -6.84 24.27 -7.54
CA VAL A 241 -5.98 24.07 -6.37
C VAL A 241 -4.64 24.79 -6.58
N SER A 242 -4.19 25.53 -5.59
CA SER A 242 -2.95 26.30 -5.63
C SER A 242 -2.29 26.37 -4.25
N VAL A 243 -1.01 26.78 -4.25
CA VAL A 243 -0.26 27.07 -3.03
C VAL A 243 -0.08 28.59 -2.89
N VAL A 244 -0.70 29.14 -1.85
CA VAL A 244 -0.49 30.54 -1.47
C VAL A 244 0.85 30.63 -0.74
N THR A 245 1.75 31.42 -1.33
CA THR A 245 3.13 31.57 -0.84
C THR A 245 3.29 32.83 0.01
N PRO A 246 4.21 32.88 0.99
CA PRO A 246 4.53 34.08 1.77
C PRO A 246 5.37 35.06 0.93
N ILE A 247 4.75 35.66 -0.10
CA ILE A 247 5.41 36.44 -1.15
C ILE A 247 6.23 37.62 -0.62
N GLU A 248 5.74 38.32 0.41
CA GLU A 248 6.43 39.47 1.01
C GLU A 248 7.76 39.08 1.64
N GLU A 249 7.75 37.99 2.41
CA GLU A 249 8.97 37.46 3.05
C GLU A 249 9.98 36.97 2.03
N ILE A 250 9.48 36.32 0.97
CA ILE A 250 10.33 35.80 -0.12
C ILE A 250 10.99 36.97 -0.87
N ASN A 251 10.22 38.00 -1.23
CA ASN A 251 10.75 39.18 -1.88
C ASN A 251 11.75 39.92 -1.01
N GLN A 252 11.48 40.10 0.28
CA GLN A 252 12.43 40.69 1.22
C GLN A 252 13.74 39.89 1.30
N PHE A 253 13.66 38.56 1.33
CA PHE A 253 14.84 37.70 1.31
C PHE A 253 15.66 37.90 0.03
N LEU A 254 15.01 37.84 -1.13
CA LEU A 254 15.67 37.98 -2.44
C LEU A 254 16.27 39.38 -2.59
N HIS A 255 15.57 40.45 -2.22
CA HIS A 255 16.04 41.82 -2.23
C HIS A 255 17.31 41.96 -1.36
N LYS A 256 17.27 41.48 -0.12
CA LYS A 256 18.43 41.50 0.80
C LYS A 256 19.63 40.74 0.25
N LYS A 257 19.43 39.70 -0.55
CA LYS A 257 20.52 38.89 -1.14
C LYS A 257 21.10 39.49 -2.40
N MET A 258 20.27 40.14 -3.20
CA MET A 258 20.65 40.62 -4.54
C MET A 258 20.93 42.10 -4.58
N ILE A 259 20.15 42.95 -3.89
CA ILE A 259 20.32 44.42 -3.91
C ILE A 259 21.40 44.82 -2.89
N ARG A 260 22.51 45.30 -3.41
CA ARG A 260 23.68 45.70 -2.60
C ARG A 260 23.64 47.17 -2.24
N ASP A 261 23.06 48.02 -3.10
CA ASP A 261 22.97 49.48 -2.95
C ASP A 261 21.58 49.93 -3.41
N GLU A 262 20.71 50.18 -2.45
CA GLU A 262 19.32 50.64 -2.68
C GLU A 262 19.26 52.06 -3.26
N ALA A 263 20.32 52.87 -3.06
CA ALA A 263 20.40 54.24 -3.59
C ALA A 263 20.80 54.28 -5.07
N SER A 264 21.28 53.17 -5.64
CA SER A 264 21.63 53.07 -7.06
C SER A 264 20.35 53.05 -7.92
N LYS A 265 20.40 53.80 -9.04
CA LYS A 265 19.33 53.75 -10.06
C LYS A 265 19.12 52.35 -10.67
N SER A 266 20.15 51.49 -10.65
CA SER A 266 20.07 50.08 -11.08
C SER A 266 19.21 49.23 -10.14
N ALA A 267 19.09 49.62 -8.85
CA ALA A 267 18.34 48.85 -7.87
C ALA A 267 16.89 48.60 -8.30
N HIS A 268 16.22 49.58 -8.90
CA HIS A 268 14.87 49.45 -9.42
C HIS A 268 14.75 48.37 -10.50
N TYR A 269 15.66 48.34 -11.47
CA TYR A 269 15.65 47.33 -12.54
C TYR A 269 15.97 45.93 -12.04
N VAL A 270 16.88 45.81 -11.06
CA VAL A 270 17.17 44.51 -10.42
C VAL A 270 15.99 44.05 -9.58
N GLN A 271 15.29 44.95 -8.89
CA GLN A 271 14.05 44.61 -8.14
C GLN A 271 12.99 44.05 -9.09
N LEU A 272 12.70 44.73 -10.20
CA LEU A 272 11.74 44.22 -11.21
C LEU A 272 12.14 42.87 -11.75
N ALA A 273 13.44 42.64 -12.00
CA ALA A 273 13.92 41.33 -12.44
C ALA A 273 13.75 40.21 -11.39
N ILE A 274 13.97 40.55 -10.10
CA ILE A 274 13.73 39.63 -8.99
C ILE A 274 12.24 39.24 -8.90
N GLU A 275 11.33 40.21 -8.96
CA GLU A 275 9.89 40.00 -8.86
C GLU A 275 9.38 39.17 -10.04
N ASP A 276 9.83 39.46 -11.27
CA ASP A 276 9.53 38.66 -12.46
C ASP A 276 10.10 37.24 -12.35
N GLY A 277 11.37 37.12 -11.96
CA GLY A 277 12.03 35.83 -11.77
C GLY A 277 11.33 34.96 -10.74
N TYR A 278 10.89 35.55 -9.62
CA TYR A 278 10.11 34.83 -8.63
C TYR A 278 8.74 34.41 -9.21
N LYS A 279 7.94 35.34 -9.68
CA LYS A 279 6.57 35.08 -10.11
C LYS A 279 6.48 34.15 -11.34
N ARG A 280 7.33 34.34 -12.31
CA ARG A 280 7.30 33.60 -13.58
C ARG A 280 8.09 32.29 -13.56
N LEU A 281 9.21 32.22 -12.85
CA LEU A 281 10.14 31.09 -12.93
C LEU A 281 10.21 30.25 -11.65
N ILE A 282 10.27 30.90 -10.47
CA ILE A 282 10.47 30.19 -9.20
C ILE A 282 9.14 29.68 -8.63
N GLN A 283 8.17 30.55 -8.43
CA GLN A 283 6.91 30.22 -7.76
C GLN A 283 6.19 29.03 -8.43
N PRO A 284 5.97 28.99 -9.77
CA PRO A 284 5.28 27.85 -10.39
C PRO A 284 6.07 26.53 -10.31
N SER A 285 7.42 26.62 -10.23
CA SER A 285 8.29 25.46 -10.08
C SER A 285 8.22 24.90 -8.66
N ILE A 286 8.37 25.77 -7.65
CA ILE A 286 8.32 25.39 -6.24
C ILE A 286 6.93 24.88 -5.86
N GLU A 287 5.86 25.49 -6.38
CA GLU A 287 4.49 25.01 -6.19
C GLU A 287 4.32 23.58 -6.70
N ARG A 288 4.78 23.30 -7.93
CA ARG A 288 4.73 21.92 -8.48
C ARG A 288 5.55 20.94 -7.65
N GLU A 289 6.72 21.34 -7.19
CA GLU A 289 7.60 20.51 -6.33
C GLU A 289 6.91 20.16 -5.01
N ILE A 290 6.35 21.16 -4.31
CA ILE A 290 5.62 20.97 -3.04
C ILE A 290 4.36 20.14 -3.24
N ARG A 291 3.56 20.45 -4.25
CA ARG A 291 2.34 19.67 -4.55
C ARG A 291 2.67 18.22 -4.88
N LYS A 292 3.76 17.99 -5.62
CA LYS A 292 4.25 16.64 -5.92
C LYS A 292 4.65 15.90 -4.64
N GLU A 293 5.44 16.52 -3.75
CA GLU A 293 5.88 15.92 -2.48
C GLU A 293 4.68 15.58 -1.58
N LEU A 294 3.70 16.49 -1.47
CA LEU A 294 2.48 16.24 -0.71
C LEU A 294 1.64 15.12 -1.33
N THR A 295 1.55 15.06 -2.65
CA THR A 295 0.82 14.01 -3.36
C THR A 295 1.50 12.65 -3.16
N GLU A 296 2.81 12.55 -3.34
CA GLU A 296 3.57 11.31 -3.11
C GLU A 296 3.42 10.81 -1.68
N THR A 297 3.51 11.71 -0.70
CA THR A 297 3.28 11.38 0.71
C THR A 297 1.85 10.87 0.96
N ALA A 298 0.86 11.52 0.36
CA ALA A 298 -0.54 11.14 0.50
C ALA A 298 -0.85 9.80 -0.19
N GLU A 299 -0.25 9.55 -1.34
CA GLU A 299 -0.35 8.27 -2.06
C GLU A 299 0.25 7.11 -1.25
N GLU A 300 1.46 7.28 -0.71
CA GLU A 300 2.10 6.24 0.11
C GLU A 300 1.29 5.91 1.36
N GLN A 301 0.73 6.93 2.03
CA GLN A 301 -0.16 6.73 3.17
C GLN A 301 -1.43 5.95 2.79
N ALA A 302 -2.08 6.32 1.68
CA ALA A 302 -3.26 5.62 1.19
C ALA A 302 -2.93 4.16 0.79
N ILE A 303 -1.81 3.94 0.08
CA ILE A 303 -1.34 2.60 -0.31
C ILE A 303 -1.04 1.75 0.93
N HIS A 304 -0.44 2.34 1.97
CA HIS A 304 -0.20 1.63 3.23
C HIS A 304 -1.51 1.15 3.87
N ILE A 305 -2.52 2.01 3.96
CA ILE A 305 -3.84 1.63 4.52
C ILE A 305 -4.49 0.53 3.66
N PHE A 306 -4.42 0.63 2.33
CA PHE A 306 -4.95 -0.41 1.44
C PHE A 306 -4.23 -1.74 1.64
N SER A 307 -2.92 -1.70 1.81
CA SER A 307 -2.08 -2.86 2.06
C SER A 307 -2.47 -3.56 3.36
N GLU A 308 -2.65 -2.81 4.45
CA GLU A 308 -3.08 -3.37 5.74
C GLU A 308 -4.51 -3.91 5.69
N ASN A 309 -5.44 -3.22 5.01
CA ASN A 309 -6.79 -3.72 4.83
C ASN A 309 -6.80 -5.04 4.04
N LEU A 310 -6.03 -5.13 2.95
CA LEU A 310 -5.89 -6.36 2.17
C LEU A 310 -5.28 -7.49 3.01
N ARG A 311 -4.19 -7.20 3.74
CA ARG A 311 -3.54 -8.16 4.61
C ARG A 311 -4.52 -8.77 5.62
N ASN A 312 -5.31 -7.92 6.28
CA ASN A 312 -6.30 -8.38 7.25
C ASN A 312 -7.43 -9.21 6.61
N LEU A 313 -7.83 -8.88 5.38
CA LEU A 313 -8.80 -9.71 4.63
C LEU A 313 -8.25 -11.08 4.28
N LEU A 314 -6.99 -11.15 3.81
CA LEU A 314 -6.34 -12.41 3.43
C LEU A 314 -6.08 -13.31 4.64
N LEU A 315 -5.77 -12.73 5.79
CA LEU A 315 -5.44 -13.44 7.02
C LEU A 315 -6.66 -13.70 7.92
N GLN A 316 -7.89 -13.44 7.45
CA GLN A 316 -9.08 -13.83 8.21
C GLN A 316 -9.09 -15.34 8.50
N PRO A 317 -9.51 -15.76 9.72
CA PRO A 317 -9.60 -17.16 10.08
C PRO A 317 -10.50 -17.93 9.12
N PRO A 318 -10.03 -19.05 8.53
CA PRO A 318 -10.83 -19.88 7.68
C PRO A 318 -11.88 -20.68 8.47
N MET A 319 -13.08 -20.81 7.92
CA MET A 319 -14.15 -21.66 8.48
C MET A 319 -14.10 -23.07 7.86
N LYS A 320 -13.00 -23.79 8.12
CA LYS A 320 -12.72 -25.14 7.58
C LYS A 320 -13.75 -26.19 8.04
N GLY A 321 -13.98 -27.20 7.22
CA GLY A 321 -14.76 -28.37 7.59
C GLY A 321 -16.26 -28.10 7.74
N LYS A 322 -16.80 -27.04 7.10
CA LYS A 322 -18.22 -26.67 7.14
C LYS A 322 -18.89 -26.73 5.78
N VAL A 323 -20.11 -27.26 5.74
CA VAL A 323 -20.96 -27.14 4.56
C VAL A 323 -21.60 -25.76 4.53
N VAL A 324 -21.36 -25.01 3.46
CA VAL A 324 -21.77 -23.62 3.33
C VAL A 324 -22.82 -23.46 2.22
N LEU A 325 -23.92 -22.80 2.54
CA LEU A 325 -24.84 -22.23 1.55
C LEU A 325 -24.43 -20.79 1.29
N ALA A 326 -23.92 -20.49 0.10
CA ALA A 326 -23.63 -19.15 -0.33
C ALA A 326 -24.83 -18.53 -1.06
N VAL A 327 -25.04 -17.25 -0.81
CA VAL A 327 -26.09 -16.44 -1.43
C VAL A 327 -25.46 -15.21 -2.04
N ASP A 328 -25.58 -15.07 -3.35
CA ASP A 328 -25.21 -13.84 -4.08
C ASP A 328 -26.48 -13.00 -4.28
N PRO A 329 -26.66 -11.88 -3.54
CA PRO A 329 -27.91 -11.13 -3.50
C PRO A 329 -28.16 -10.35 -4.79
N ALA A 330 -29.40 -10.40 -5.31
CA ALA A 330 -29.81 -9.57 -6.44
C ALA A 330 -31.32 -9.36 -6.45
N TYR A 331 -31.79 -8.19 -6.94
CA TYR A 331 -33.22 -7.92 -7.08
C TYR A 331 -33.80 -8.54 -8.36
N ARG A 332 -33.32 -8.14 -9.53
CA ARG A 332 -33.95 -8.46 -10.82
C ARG A 332 -33.64 -9.85 -11.34
N THR A 333 -32.42 -10.27 -11.23
CA THR A 333 -31.96 -11.56 -11.76
C THR A 333 -32.15 -12.72 -10.76
N GLY A 334 -32.67 -12.43 -9.56
CA GLY A 334 -32.82 -13.40 -8.47
C GLY A 334 -31.50 -13.67 -7.73
N CYS A 335 -31.59 -14.02 -6.46
CA CYS A 335 -30.44 -14.41 -5.64
C CYS A 335 -29.92 -15.78 -6.10
N LYS A 336 -28.62 -15.87 -6.44
CA LYS A 336 -27.99 -17.14 -6.80
C LYS A 336 -27.53 -17.84 -5.55
N LEU A 337 -27.80 -19.13 -5.53
CA LEU A 337 -27.46 -20.03 -4.43
C LEU A 337 -26.39 -21.02 -4.88
N SER A 338 -25.38 -21.21 -4.04
CA SER A 338 -24.41 -22.30 -4.22
C SER A 338 -24.24 -23.05 -2.89
N VAL A 339 -24.29 -24.35 -2.92
CA VAL A 339 -23.91 -25.19 -1.78
C VAL A 339 -22.52 -25.74 -2.05
N VAL A 340 -21.60 -25.47 -1.14
CA VAL A 340 -20.23 -26.02 -1.18
C VAL A 340 -20.02 -26.92 0.03
N ASP A 341 -19.42 -28.09 -0.20
CA ASP A 341 -19.05 -29.01 0.88
C ASP A 341 -17.80 -28.51 1.66
N ASP A 342 -17.42 -29.26 2.67
CA ASP A 342 -16.27 -28.96 3.54
C ASP A 342 -14.91 -28.88 2.80
N THR A 343 -14.84 -29.37 1.56
CA THR A 343 -13.65 -29.30 0.68
C THR A 343 -13.72 -28.15 -0.33
N GLY A 344 -14.85 -27.41 -0.37
CA GLY A 344 -15.10 -26.37 -1.37
C GLY A 344 -15.65 -26.89 -2.70
N LYS A 345 -16.02 -28.17 -2.80
CA LYS A 345 -16.68 -28.74 -3.98
C LYS A 345 -18.13 -28.28 -4.05
N VAL A 346 -18.57 -27.89 -5.24
CA VAL A 346 -19.96 -27.49 -5.48
C VAL A 346 -20.88 -28.71 -5.47
N LEU A 347 -21.86 -28.70 -4.58
CA LEU A 347 -22.90 -29.74 -4.45
C LEU A 347 -24.22 -29.37 -5.14
N ASN A 348 -24.55 -28.08 -5.16
CA ASN A 348 -25.77 -27.58 -5.75
C ASN A 348 -25.63 -26.12 -6.20
N ILE A 349 -26.32 -25.80 -7.29
CA ILE A 349 -26.53 -24.43 -7.78
C ILE A 349 -28.02 -24.22 -7.95
N ASP A 350 -28.55 -23.08 -7.53
CA ASP A 350 -29.97 -22.74 -7.66
C ASP A 350 -30.17 -21.21 -7.70
N VAL A 351 -31.42 -20.81 -7.97
CA VAL A 351 -31.84 -19.41 -7.99
C VAL A 351 -33.15 -19.25 -7.23
N ILE A 352 -33.25 -18.18 -6.44
CA ILE A 352 -34.49 -17.81 -5.73
C ILE A 352 -34.83 -16.34 -5.99
N TYR A 353 -36.11 -16.00 -5.86
CA TYR A 353 -36.66 -14.67 -6.12
C TYR A 353 -37.42 -14.13 -4.90
N PRO A 354 -36.78 -13.91 -3.73
CA PRO A 354 -37.49 -13.43 -2.55
C PRO A 354 -37.89 -11.96 -2.63
N HIS A 355 -37.21 -11.16 -3.49
CA HIS A 355 -37.33 -9.69 -3.57
C HIS A 355 -38.18 -9.23 -4.75
N PRO A 356 -38.74 -7.99 -4.71
CA PRO A 356 -39.30 -7.35 -5.89
C PRO A 356 -38.28 -7.24 -7.04
N PRO A 357 -38.73 -7.26 -8.30
CA PRO A 357 -40.10 -7.20 -8.80
C PRO A 357 -40.82 -8.57 -8.82
N VAL A 358 -40.11 -9.69 -8.76
CA VAL A 358 -40.71 -11.03 -8.93
C VAL A 358 -41.43 -11.52 -7.66
N ARG A 359 -40.82 -11.31 -6.48
CA ARG A 359 -41.35 -11.56 -5.12
C ARG A 359 -42.05 -12.91 -4.92
N LYS A 360 -41.36 -14.01 -5.20
CA LYS A 360 -41.79 -15.39 -4.88
C LYS A 360 -41.27 -15.81 -3.50
N TYR A 361 -41.67 -15.09 -2.46
CA TYR A 361 -41.10 -15.22 -1.11
C TYR A 361 -41.27 -16.60 -0.50
N GLU A 362 -42.53 -17.14 -0.49
CA GLU A 362 -42.80 -18.43 0.11
C GLU A 362 -42.18 -19.61 -0.65
N ASP A 363 -42.10 -19.54 -1.98
CA ASP A 363 -41.44 -20.56 -2.79
C ASP A 363 -39.91 -20.54 -2.51
N ALA A 364 -39.32 -19.34 -2.41
CA ALA A 364 -37.92 -19.14 -2.05
C ALA A 364 -37.65 -19.71 -0.64
N LYS A 365 -38.51 -19.43 0.34
CA LYS A 365 -38.39 -19.93 1.72
C LYS A 365 -38.43 -21.47 1.78
N LYS A 366 -39.40 -22.11 1.13
CA LYS A 366 -39.49 -23.58 1.03
C LYS A 366 -38.24 -24.18 0.40
N LYS A 367 -37.75 -23.57 -0.68
CA LYS A 367 -36.55 -24.04 -1.39
C LYS A 367 -35.32 -23.97 -0.51
N VAL A 368 -35.05 -22.83 0.16
CA VAL A 368 -33.91 -22.70 1.05
C VAL A 368 -33.98 -23.67 2.23
N LEU A 369 -35.12 -23.84 2.86
CA LEU A 369 -35.32 -24.85 3.92
C LEU A 369 -35.00 -26.27 3.43
N SER A 370 -35.45 -26.62 2.23
CA SER A 370 -35.14 -27.92 1.63
C SER A 370 -33.64 -28.11 1.36
N ILE A 371 -32.95 -27.07 0.88
CA ILE A 371 -31.50 -27.09 0.63
C ILE A 371 -30.74 -27.25 1.96
N ILE A 372 -31.11 -26.48 2.98
CA ILE A 372 -30.49 -26.52 4.31
C ILE A 372 -30.58 -27.95 4.87
N ASP A 373 -31.74 -28.57 4.76
CA ASP A 373 -31.99 -29.92 5.31
C ASP A 373 -31.31 -31.02 4.48
N LYS A 374 -31.47 -30.96 3.15
CA LYS A 374 -30.89 -31.94 2.22
C LYS A 374 -29.37 -32.05 2.30
N TYR A 375 -28.67 -30.89 2.33
CA TYR A 375 -27.24 -30.85 2.30
C TYR A 375 -26.59 -30.67 3.69
N GLN A 376 -27.41 -30.68 4.75
CA GLN A 376 -26.94 -30.47 6.13
C GLN A 376 -26.09 -29.20 6.29
N VAL A 377 -26.55 -28.07 5.66
CA VAL A 377 -25.87 -26.80 5.70
C VAL A 377 -25.65 -26.32 7.12
N GLU A 378 -24.44 -25.97 7.50
CA GLU A 378 -24.07 -25.48 8.83
C GLU A 378 -23.91 -23.95 8.87
N MET A 379 -23.54 -23.36 7.74
CA MET A 379 -23.24 -21.92 7.62
C MET A 379 -23.91 -21.35 6.37
N ILE A 380 -24.35 -20.09 6.45
CA ILE A 380 -24.86 -19.34 5.30
C ILE A 380 -23.96 -18.12 5.09
N ALA A 381 -23.36 -18.01 3.90
CA ALA A 381 -22.55 -16.86 3.48
C ALA A 381 -23.40 -15.96 2.57
N ILE A 382 -23.65 -14.73 2.97
CA ILE A 382 -24.42 -13.75 2.20
C ILE A 382 -23.46 -12.67 1.68
N GLY A 383 -23.42 -12.44 0.37
CA GLY A 383 -22.65 -11.34 -0.22
C GLY A 383 -23.11 -9.99 0.29
N ASN A 384 -22.19 -9.02 0.39
CA ASN A 384 -22.48 -7.67 0.92
C ASN A 384 -22.86 -6.64 -0.16
N GLY A 385 -23.20 -7.09 -1.37
CA GLY A 385 -23.59 -6.22 -2.48
C GLY A 385 -25.04 -5.75 -2.46
N THR A 386 -25.54 -5.46 -3.65
CA THR A 386 -26.91 -5.00 -3.84
C THR A 386 -27.92 -6.02 -3.32
N ALA A 387 -28.97 -5.59 -2.61
CA ALA A 387 -29.98 -6.43 -1.95
C ALA A 387 -29.47 -7.32 -0.79
N SER A 388 -28.26 -7.09 -0.30
CA SER A 388 -27.68 -7.88 0.80
C SER A 388 -28.55 -7.83 2.05
N ARG A 389 -29.08 -6.67 2.41
CA ARG A 389 -29.88 -6.47 3.61
C ARG A 389 -31.23 -7.19 3.53
N GLU A 390 -31.93 -7.04 2.43
CA GLU A 390 -33.21 -7.70 2.19
C GLU A 390 -33.03 -9.23 2.15
N THR A 391 -31.87 -9.68 1.63
CA THR A 391 -31.52 -11.11 1.64
C THR A 391 -31.19 -11.59 3.06
N GLU A 392 -30.50 -10.77 3.86
CA GLU A 392 -30.24 -11.07 5.28
C GLU A 392 -31.57 -11.22 6.05
N GLU A 393 -32.52 -10.28 5.87
CA GLU A 393 -33.85 -10.35 6.48
C GLU A 393 -34.59 -11.61 6.08
N PHE A 394 -34.55 -11.96 4.80
CA PHE A 394 -35.16 -13.19 4.28
C PHE A 394 -34.52 -14.44 4.92
N ILE A 395 -33.19 -14.51 4.99
CA ILE A 395 -32.47 -15.66 5.58
C ILE A 395 -32.78 -15.80 7.07
N VAL A 396 -32.85 -14.68 7.82
CA VAL A 396 -33.24 -14.73 9.24
C VAL A 396 -34.66 -15.29 9.43
N ASP A 397 -35.62 -14.89 8.59
CA ASP A 397 -36.96 -15.46 8.62
C ASP A 397 -36.95 -16.95 8.28
N VAL A 398 -36.15 -17.40 7.32
CA VAL A 398 -35.96 -18.83 7.03
C VAL A 398 -35.40 -19.56 8.24
N LEU A 399 -34.37 -19.01 8.91
CA LEU A 399 -33.70 -19.66 10.05
C LEU A 399 -34.60 -19.84 11.27
N GLN A 400 -35.66 -19.03 11.45
CA GLN A 400 -36.65 -19.23 12.50
C GLN A 400 -37.37 -20.57 12.38
N ASN A 401 -37.39 -21.18 11.19
CA ASN A 401 -38.05 -22.47 10.93
C ASN A 401 -37.09 -23.67 10.93
N VAL A 402 -35.78 -23.41 11.18
CA VAL A 402 -34.76 -24.46 11.24
C VAL A 402 -34.54 -24.90 12.68
N LYS A 403 -34.64 -26.22 12.94
CA LYS A 403 -34.55 -26.79 14.30
C LYS A 403 -33.13 -26.96 14.83
N ARG A 404 -32.10 -26.93 13.95
CA ARG A 404 -30.70 -27.10 14.29
C ARG A 404 -29.99 -25.77 14.26
N ASP A 405 -28.81 -25.71 14.87
CA ASP A 405 -27.97 -24.50 14.83
C ASP A 405 -27.37 -24.29 13.42
N VAL A 406 -27.88 -23.28 12.72
CA VAL A 406 -27.32 -22.76 11.47
C VAL A 406 -27.06 -21.27 11.68
N PHE A 407 -25.87 -20.87 11.36
CA PHE A 407 -25.45 -19.48 11.50
C PHE A 407 -25.31 -18.83 10.13
N TYR A 408 -25.39 -17.50 10.10
CA TYR A 408 -25.10 -16.76 8.89
C TYR A 408 -24.04 -15.69 9.13
N ILE A 409 -23.40 -15.26 8.06
CA ILE A 409 -22.43 -14.19 8.05
C ILE A 409 -22.50 -13.41 6.74
N ILE A 410 -22.28 -12.10 6.81
CA ILE A 410 -22.11 -11.26 5.63
C ILE A 410 -20.66 -11.35 5.17
N VAL A 411 -20.45 -11.79 3.94
CA VAL A 411 -19.13 -11.96 3.32
C VAL A 411 -18.86 -10.80 2.36
N ASN A 412 -17.67 -10.26 2.42
CA ASN A 412 -17.24 -9.25 1.45
C ASN A 412 -17.13 -9.90 0.05
N GLU A 413 -18.00 -9.47 -0.88
CA GLU A 413 -18.04 -9.98 -2.25
C GLU A 413 -17.15 -9.18 -3.23
N ALA A 414 -16.39 -8.18 -2.76
CA ALA A 414 -15.53 -7.37 -3.62
C ALA A 414 -14.65 -8.25 -4.50
N GLY A 415 -14.63 -7.95 -5.81
CA GLY A 415 -13.93 -8.74 -6.81
C GLY A 415 -14.55 -10.10 -7.17
N ALA A 416 -15.65 -10.55 -6.55
CA ALA A 416 -16.30 -11.80 -6.94
C ALA A 416 -16.81 -11.77 -8.39
N SER A 417 -17.32 -10.63 -8.84
CA SER A 417 -17.72 -10.40 -10.24
C SER A 417 -16.52 -10.39 -11.20
N VAL A 418 -15.35 -9.91 -10.76
CA VAL A 418 -14.12 -9.97 -11.55
C VAL A 418 -13.63 -11.41 -11.69
N TYR A 419 -13.61 -12.16 -10.60
CA TYR A 419 -13.30 -13.58 -10.62
C TYR A 419 -14.25 -14.35 -11.54
N SER A 420 -15.57 -14.21 -11.37
CA SER A 420 -16.58 -14.98 -12.09
C SER A 420 -16.53 -14.77 -13.62
N ALA A 421 -16.08 -13.59 -14.07
CA ALA A 421 -15.87 -13.25 -15.47
C ALA A 421 -14.49 -13.69 -16.02
N SER A 422 -13.56 -14.09 -15.17
CA SER A 422 -12.18 -14.45 -15.55
C SER A 422 -12.09 -15.78 -16.32
N ASP A 423 -11.00 -15.96 -17.05
CA ASP A 423 -10.69 -17.22 -17.72
C ASP A 423 -10.49 -18.36 -16.71
N LEU A 424 -9.86 -18.05 -15.56
CA LEU A 424 -9.69 -19.02 -14.48
C LEU A 424 -11.03 -19.57 -13.97
N ALA A 425 -12.03 -18.71 -13.78
CA ALA A 425 -13.35 -19.17 -13.33
C ALA A 425 -14.09 -19.96 -14.41
N ARG A 426 -13.86 -19.68 -15.69
CA ARG A 426 -14.36 -20.49 -16.82
C ARG A 426 -13.70 -21.87 -16.88
N GLU A 427 -12.42 -21.95 -16.62
CA GLU A 427 -11.68 -23.21 -16.53
C GLU A 427 -12.16 -24.05 -15.33
N GLU A 428 -12.35 -23.42 -14.15
CA GLU A 428 -12.83 -24.11 -12.95
C GLU A 428 -14.30 -24.59 -13.07
N PHE A 429 -15.14 -23.80 -13.74
CA PHE A 429 -16.59 -24.05 -13.85
C PHE A 429 -17.11 -23.74 -15.27
N PRO A 430 -16.79 -24.60 -16.27
CA PRO A 430 -17.18 -24.35 -17.66
C PRO A 430 -18.71 -24.33 -17.86
N ASP A 431 -19.44 -25.12 -17.05
CA ASP A 431 -20.88 -25.30 -17.19
C ASP A 431 -21.72 -24.26 -16.38
N LEU A 432 -21.08 -23.44 -15.52
CA LEU A 432 -21.78 -22.45 -14.71
C LEU A 432 -21.83 -21.07 -15.38
N GLN A 433 -22.91 -20.34 -15.12
CA GLN A 433 -23.07 -18.94 -15.51
C GLN A 433 -22.16 -18.02 -14.65
N VAL A 434 -21.95 -16.78 -15.11
CA VAL A 434 -21.10 -15.81 -14.40
C VAL A 434 -21.58 -15.57 -12.97
N GLU A 435 -22.88 -15.36 -12.78
CA GLU A 435 -23.45 -15.08 -11.45
C GLU A 435 -23.41 -16.33 -10.54
N GLU A 436 -23.50 -17.53 -11.11
CA GLU A 436 -23.41 -18.77 -10.35
C GLU A 436 -21.98 -19.00 -9.83
N ARG A 437 -20.96 -18.68 -10.66
CA ARG A 437 -19.55 -18.69 -10.23
C ARG A 437 -19.30 -17.69 -9.12
N SER A 438 -19.96 -16.52 -9.15
CA SER A 438 -19.88 -15.52 -8.08
C SER A 438 -20.38 -16.08 -6.75
N ALA A 439 -21.53 -16.74 -6.75
CA ALA A 439 -22.08 -17.40 -5.55
C ALA A 439 -21.12 -18.47 -5.00
N VAL A 440 -20.51 -19.29 -5.87
CA VAL A 440 -19.48 -20.27 -5.44
C VAL A 440 -18.32 -19.58 -4.75
N SER A 441 -17.82 -18.49 -5.34
CA SER A 441 -16.70 -17.72 -4.78
C SER A 441 -17.04 -17.16 -3.39
N ILE A 442 -18.25 -16.62 -3.18
CA ILE A 442 -18.70 -16.12 -1.87
C ILE A 442 -18.65 -17.25 -0.81
N GLY A 443 -19.10 -18.45 -1.15
CA GLY A 443 -19.06 -19.60 -0.22
C GLY A 443 -17.63 -20.03 0.13
N ARG A 444 -16.78 -20.13 -0.88
CA ARG A 444 -15.36 -20.52 -0.70
C ARG A 444 -14.55 -19.48 0.06
N ARG A 445 -14.88 -18.18 -0.06
CA ARG A 445 -14.25 -17.11 0.75
C ARG A 445 -14.51 -17.28 2.23
N LEU A 446 -15.67 -17.80 2.62
CA LEU A 446 -15.91 -18.10 4.02
C LEU A 446 -15.06 -19.28 4.50
N GLN A 447 -14.90 -20.30 3.66
CA GLN A 447 -14.10 -21.48 3.98
C GLN A 447 -12.61 -21.20 4.06
N ASP A 448 -12.05 -20.51 3.07
CA ASP A 448 -10.65 -20.03 3.07
C ASP A 448 -10.50 -18.72 2.26
N PRO A 449 -10.51 -17.56 2.93
CA PRO A 449 -10.37 -16.26 2.28
C PRO A 449 -9.10 -16.14 1.44
N LEU A 450 -7.95 -16.60 1.97
CA LEU A 450 -6.66 -16.50 1.27
C LEU A 450 -6.69 -17.29 -0.04
N ALA A 451 -7.09 -18.56 0.00
CA ALA A 451 -7.11 -19.45 -1.16
C ALA A 451 -8.01 -18.94 -2.29
N GLU A 452 -9.08 -18.23 -1.95
CA GLU A 452 -10.04 -17.70 -2.92
C GLU A 452 -9.64 -16.32 -3.44
N LEU A 453 -9.23 -15.38 -2.55
CA LEU A 453 -8.90 -13.99 -2.92
C LEU A 453 -7.64 -13.88 -3.79
N VAL A 454 -6.70 -14.81 -3.69
CA VAL A 454 -5.50 -14.81 -4.57
C VAL A 454 -5.82 -15.12 -6.03
N LYS A 455 -7.03 -15.55 -6.35
CA LYS A 455 -7.49 -15.84 -7.73
C LYS A 455 -7.79 -14.57 -8.53
N ILE A 456 -7.90 -13.42 -7.86
CA ILE A 456 -8.22 -12.12 -8.47
C ILE A 456 -7.08 -11.14 -8.28
N ASP A 457 -7.05 -10.13 -9.15
CA ASP A 457 -6.11 -9.00 -8.98
C ASP A 457 -6.36 -8.33 -7.61
N PRO A 458 -5.35 -8.18 -6.75
CA PRO A 458 -5.50 -7.55 -5.44
C PRO A 458 -6.18 -6.18 -5.48
N LYS A 459 -5.98 -5.42 -6.56
CA LYS A 459 -6.67 -4.13 -6.76
C LYS A 459 -8.19 -4.26 -6.92
N SER A 460 -8.67 -5.41 -7.32
CA SER A 460 -10.10 -5.68 -7.51
C SER A 460 -10.82 -6.09 -6.22
N VAL A 461 -10.10 -6.24 -5.12
CA VAL A 461 -10.70 -6.59 -3.81
C VAL A 461 -11.41 -5.41 -3.14
N GLY A 462 -11.34 -4.20 -3.72
CA GLY A 462 -12.15 -3.05 -3.32
C GLY A 462 -11.81 -2.47 -1.95
N VAL A 463 -10.54 -2.45 -1.57
CA VAL A 463 -10.07 -2.15 -0.22
C VAL A 463 -9.75 -0.68 0.07
N GLY A 464 -10.08 0.28 -0.81
CA GLY A 464 -9.69 1.66 -0.55
C GLY A 464 -10.50 2.76 -1.23
N GLN A 465 -10.69 3.85 -0.50
CA GLN A 465 -11.48 5.02 -0.94
C GLN A 465 -10.81 5.80 -2.09
N TYR A 466 -9.46 5.90 -2.07
CA TYR A 466 -8.67 6.65 -3.05
C TYR A 466 -7.84 5.75 -3.98
N GLN A 467 -8.24 4.50 -4.15
CA GLN A 467 -7.50 3.50 -4.91
C GLN A 467 -7.19 3.91 -6.35
N HIS A 468 -8.07 4.69 -6.99
CA HIS A 468 -7.90 5.15 -8.37
C HIS A 468 -7.14 6.49 -8.49
N ASP A 469 -6.83 7.13 -7.35
CA ASP A 469 -6.17 8.43 -7.29
C ASP A 469 -4.69 8.35 -6.92
N VAL A 470 -4.19 7.15 -6.67
CA VAL A 470 -2.78 6.88 -6.33
C VAL A 470 -2.04 6.27 -7.52
N SER A 471 -0.71 6.29 -7.46
CA SER A 471 0.15 5.62 -8.44
C SER A 471 -0.20 4.13 -8.57
N GLN A 472 -0.76 3.74 -9.73
CA GLN A 472 -1.19 2.36 -9.98
C GLN A 472 -0.03 1.36 -9.98
N LYS A 473 1.16 1.80 -10.36
CA LYS A 473 2.38 0.99 -10.31
C LYS A 473 2.76 0.70 -8.86
N ARG A 474 2.86 1.74 -8.02
CA ARG A 474 3.22 1.61 -6.60
C ARG A 474 2.17 0.80 -5.82
N LEU A 475 0.89 1.05 -6.08
CA LEU A 475 -0.20 0.28 -5.50
C LEU A 475 -0.06 -1.21 -5.84
N ASN A 476 0.16 -1.54 -7.11
CA ASN A 476 0.31 -2.93 -7.55
C ASN A 476 1.50 -3.63 -6.88
N GLU A 477 2.65 -2.98 -6.81
CA GLU A 477 3.85 -3.50 -6.15
C GLU A 477 3.60 -3.77 -4.65
N SER A 478 2.93 -2.83 -3.96
CA SER A 478 2.59 -2.97 -2.55
C SER A 478 1.57 -4.08 -2.28
N LEU A 479 0.49 -4.13 -3.05
CA LEU A 479 -0.54 -5.15 -2.86
C LEU A 479 -0.03 -6.56 -3.22
N THR A 480 0.79 -6.69 -4.27
CA THR A 480 1.45 -7.97 -4.61
C THR A 480 2.34 -8.44 -3.47
N PHE A 481 3.13 -7.55 -2.90
CA PHE A 481 3.97 -7.87 -1.74
C PHE A 481 3.15 -8.35 -0.53
N VAL A 482 1.99 -7.74 -0.27
CA VAL A 482 1.08 -8.17 0.80
C VAL A 482 0.57 -9.59 0.56
N VAL A 483 0.16 -9.91 -0.67
CA VAL A 483 -0.30 -11.27 -1.01
C VAL A 483 0.82 -12.28 -0.86
N GLU A 484 2.01 -12.00 -1.40
CA GLU A 484 3.19 -12.86 -1.26
C GLU A 484 3.53 -13.10 0.22
N THR A 485 3.56 -12.04 1.02
CA THR A 485 3.84 -12.14 2.46
C THR A 485 2.79 -13.01 3.16
N ALA A 486 1.50 -12.77 2.94
CA ALA A 486 0.42 -13.55 3.54
C ALA A 486 0.50 -15.04 3.17
N VAL A 487 0.69 -15.35 1.88
CA VAL A 487 0.80 -16.73 1.38
C VAL A 487 1.99 -17.47 2.02
N ASN A 488 3.15 -16.81 2.10
CA ASN A 488 4.36 -17.44 2.64
C ASN A 488 4.31 -17.56 4.18
N GLN A 489 3.67 -16.62 4.88
CA GLN A 489 3.46 -16.71 6.32
C GLN A 489 2.52 -17.87 6.70
N VAL A 490 1.44 -18.07 5.96
CA VAL A 490 0.49 -19.18 6.19
C VAL A 490 1.09 -20.52 5.77
N GLY A 491 1.85 -20.54 4.68
CA GLY A 491 2.33 -21.76 4.03
C GLY A 491 1.26 -22.44 3.18
N VAL A 492 1.67 -23.26 2.24
CA VAL A 492 0.81 -23.79 1.18
C VAL A 492 0.88 -25.31 1.10
N ASN A 493 -0.27 -26.00 1.19
CA ASN A 493 -0.32 -27.44 0.89
C ASN A 493 -0.25 -27.65 -0.63
N VAL A 494 0.83 -28.25 -1.11
CA VAL A 494 1.09 -28.45 -2.55
C VAL A 494 0.05 -29.36 -3.20
N ASN A 495 -0.56 -30.26 -2.42
CA ASN A 495 -1.54 -31.24 -2.92
C ASN A 495 -2.94 -30.64 -3.16
N THR A 496 -3.26 -29.49 -2.56
CA THR A 496 -4.58 -28.87 -2.69
C THR A 496 -4.52 -27.47 -3.33
N ALA A 497 -3.36 -26.86 -3.36
CA ALA A 497 -3.18 -25.49 -3.84
C ALA A 497 -3.51 -25.33 -5.32
N SER A 498 -4.16 -24.23 -5.67
CA SER A 498 -4.37 -23.78 -7.05
C SER A 498 -3.10 -23.18 -7.64
N VAL A 499 -3.04 -23.06 -8.96
CA VAL A 499 -1.98 -22.33 -9.67
C VAL A 499 -1.90 -20.89 -9.19
N ALA A 500 -3.07 -20.27 -8.94
CA ALA A 500 -3.19 -18.89 -8.45
C ALA A 500 -2.55 -18.71 -7.07
N LEU A 501 -2.68 -19.68 -6.18
CA LEU A 501 -2.04 -19.65 -4.86
C LEU A 501 -0.53 -19.94 -4.95
N LEU A 502 -0.14 -20.96 -5.70
CA LEU A 502 1.25 -21.38 -5.83
C LEU A 502 2.16 -20.30 -6.43
N GLN A 503 1.66 -19.46 -7.36
CA GLN A 503 2.46 -18.41 -7.98
C GLN A 503 2.95 -17.33 -7.00
N TYR A 504 2.33 -17.20 -5.81
CA TYR A 504 2.75 -16.28 -4.75
C TYR A 504 3.70 -16.93 -3.73
N VAL A 505 3.98 -18.22 -3.86
CA VAL A 505 5.00 -18.86 -3.03
C VAL A 505 6.38 -18.36 -3.47
N SER A 506 7.19 -18.00 -2.48
CA SER A 506 8.55 -17.49 -2.65
C SER A 506 9.33 -18.21 -3.75
N GLY A 507 9.82 -17.48 -4.74
CA GLY A 507 10.61 -18.01 -5.85
C GLY A 507 9.83 -18.75 -6.96
N LEU A 508 8.54 -19.06 -6.79
CA LEU A 508 7.76 -19.73 -7.82
C LEU A 508 7.24 -18.75 -8.88
N SER A 509 7.43 -19.09 -10.13
CA SER A 509 6.78 -18.41 -11.25
C SER A 509 5.44 -19.09 -11.59
N LYS A 510 4.55 -18.37 -12.29
CA LYS A 510 3.27 -18.93 -12.80
C LYS A 510 3.48 -20.20 -13.64
N THR A 511 4.57 -20.28 -14.41
CA THR A 511 4.90 -21.46 -15.22
C THR A 511 5.24 -22.65 -14.34
N VAL A 512 6.07 -22.48 -13.31
CA VAL A 512 6.41 -23.54 -12.37
C VAL A 512 5.20 -23.98 -11.57
N ALA A 513 4.34 -23.04 -11.13
CA ALA A 513 3.08 -23.35 -10.45
C ALA A 513 2.16 -24.24 -11.32
N LYS A 514 2.02 -23.92 -12.62
CA LYS A 514 1.29 -24.78 -13.58
C LYS A 514 1.91 -26.18 -13.70
N ASN A 515 3.23 -26.27 -13.78
CA ASN A 515 3.92 -27.56 -13.88
C ASN A 515 3.73 -28.42 -12.61
N ILE A 516 3.69 -27.80 -11.42
CA ILE A 516 3.40 -28.51 -10.16
C ILE A 516 1.99 -29.11 -10.21
N VAL A 517 0.99 -28.31 -10.61
CA VAL A 517 -0.40 -28.79 -10.68
C VAL A 517 -0.54 -29.89 -11.74
N ALA A 518 0.01 -29.69 -12.94
CA ALA A 518 -0.04 -30.69 -14.00
C ALA A 518 0.59 -32.03 -13.55
N LYS A 519 1.74 -31.97 -12.87
CA LYS A 519 2.42 -33.18 -12.36
C LYS A 519 1.60 -33.88 -11.31
N ARG A 520 0.93 -33.12 -10.43
CA ARG A 520 -0.01 -33.66 -9.43
C ARG A 520 -1.21 -34.36 -10.08
N GLU A 521 -1.73 -33.82 -11.18
CA GLU A 521 -2.85 -34.41 -11.92
C GLU A 521 -2.43 -35.67 -12.68
N GLU A 522 -1.18 -35.71 -13.21
CA GLU A 522 -0.64 -36.84 -13.95
C GLU A 522 -0.24 -38.02 -13.03
N ASP A 523 0.54 -37.75 -11.99
CA ASP A 523 1.18 -38.76 -11.13
C ASP A 523 0.43 -39.00 -9.80
N GLY A 524 -0.56 -38.15 -9.47
CA GLY A 524 -1.23 -38.15 -8.19
C GLY A 524 -0.57 -37.25 -7.16
N LYS A 525 -0.97 -37.38 -5.88
CA LYS A 525 -0.49 -36.54 -4.78
C LYS A 525 1.00 -36.74 -4.52
N PHE A 526 1.71 -35.63 -4.27
CA PHE A 526 3.07 -35.66 -3.75
C PHE A 526 3.10 -36.27 -2.35
N THR A 527 4.08 -37.14 -2.10
CA THR A 527 4.29 -37.80 -0.81
C THR A 527 5.51 -37.28 -0.07
N LYS A 528 6.44 -36.65 -0.77
CA LYS A 528 7.71 -36.09 -0.22
C LYS A 528 8.06 -34.78 -0.93
N ARG A 529 8.59 -33.82 -0.18
CA ARG A 529 9.13 -32.56 -0.72
C ARG A 529 10.21 -32.76 -1.79
N THR A 530 10.99 -33.83 -1.70
CA THR A 530 12.05 -34.15 -2.69
C THR A 530 11.54 -34.48 -4.08
N GLU A 531 10.28 -34.89 -4.22
CA GLU A 531 9.65 -35.16 -5.52
C GLU A 531 9.50 -33.88 -6.35
N LEU A 532 9.34 -32.74 -5.70
CA LEU A 532 9.25 -31.43 -6.36
C LEU A 532 10.53 -31.06 -7.14
N LYS A 533 11.69 -31.64 -6.81
CA LYS A 533 12.93 -31.43 -7.59
C LYS A 533 12.82 -31.93 -9.07
N LYS A 534 11.83 -32.78 -9.34
CA LYS A 534 11.58 -33.31 -10.68
C LYS A 534 10.67 -32.44 -11.54
N ILE A 535 10.12 -31.33 -10.95
CA ILE A 535 9.23 -30.42 -11.67
C ILE A 535 10.02 -29.65 -12.73
N PRO A 536 9.53 -29.63 -13.99
CA PRO A 536 10.19 -28.89 -15.06
C PRO A 536 10.32 -27.39 -14.72
N ARG A 537 11.50 -26.84 -15.01
CA ARG A 537 11.87 -25.44 -14.74
C ARG A 537 11.98 -25.05 -13.24
N LEU A 538 11.86 -25.99 -12.33
CA LEU A 538 12.16 -25.78 -10.92
C LEU A 538 13.65 -26.03 -10.68
N GLY A 539 14.48 -25.00 -10.83
CA GLY A 539 15.93 -25.09 -10.61
C GLY A 539 16.28 -25.21 -9.12
N ALA A 540 17.54 -25.55 -8.83
CA ALA A 540 18.00 -25.74 -7.45
C ALA A 540 17.77 -24.52 -6.55
N LYS A 541 18.07 -23.31 -7.04
CA LYS A 541 17.87 -22.06 -6.28
C LYS A 541 16.37 -21.80 -6.02
N THR A 542 15.52 -21.98 -7.03
CA THR A 542 14.06 -21.84 -6.89
C THR A 542 13.50 -22.86 -5.90
N TYR A 543 13.98 -24.11 -5.97
CA TYR A 543 13.60 -25.14 -5.00
C TYR A 543 13.97 -24.74 -3.57
N GLU A 544 15.18 -24.27 -3.33
CA GLU A 544 15.63 -23.77 -2.04
C GLU A 544 14.68 -22.64 -1.53
N GLN A 545 14.34 -21.69 -2.39
CA GLN A 545 13.52 -20.54 -2.01
C GLN A 545 12.06 -20.91 -1.67
N CYS A 546 11.49 -21.92 -2.32
CA CYS A 546 10.06 -22.25 -2.16
C CYS A 546 9.78 -23.40 -1.18
N ILE A 547 10.70 -24.33 -1.00
CA ILE A 547 10.38 -25.65 -0.40
C ILE A 547 9.95 -25.57 1.06
N GLY A 548 10.47 -24.62 1.83
CA GLY A 548 10.07 -24.42 3.22
C GLY A 548 8.64 -23.93 3.39
N PHE A 549 8.10 -23.23 2.38
CA PHE A 549 6.75 -22.72 2.36
C PHE A 549 5.73 -23.71 1.80
N LEU A 550 6.18 -24.76 1.11
CA LEU A 550 5.34 -25.83 0.59
C LEU A 550 5.23 -26.97 1.60
N ARG A 551 4.01 -27.32 1.96
CA ARG A 551 3.72 -28.41 2.91
C ARG A 551 3.08 -29.59 2.21
N ILE A 552 3.30 -30.80 2.75
CA ILE A 552 2.64 -32.05 2.32
C ILE A 552 2.01 -32.69 3.57
N LEU A 553 0.73 -32.37 3.82
CA LEU A 553 0.05 -32.75 5.06
C LEU A 553 -0.10 -34.28 5.20
N GLU A 554 -0.34 -34.99 4.09
CA GLU A 554 -0.45 -36.46 4.05
C GLU A 554 0.89 -37.15 3.72
N GLY A 555 2.00 -36.41 3.81
CA GLY A 555 3.32 -36.91 3.41
C GLY A 555 3.88 -38.00 4.31
N ALA A 556 4.75 -38.84 3.73
CA ALA A 556 5.41 -39.94 4.42
C ALA A 556 6.42 -39.46 5.50
N ASN A 557 7.02 -38.27 5.32
CA ASN A 557 7.90 -37.66 6.28
C ASN A 557 7.13 -36.64 7.12
N PRO A 558 6.99 -36.83 8.46
CA PRO A 558 6.28 -35.89 9.31
C PRO A 558 6.84 -34.44 9.27
N LEU A 559 8.13 -34.25 8.99
CA LEU A 559 8.72 -32.92 8.85
C LEU A 559 8.23 -32.17 7.60
N ASP A 560 7.76 -32.89 6.56
CA ASP A 560 7.19 -32.28 5.35
C ASP A 560 5.83 -31.59 5.61
N ARG A 561 5.18 -31.88 6.76
CA ARG A 561 3.94 -31.19 7.19
C ARG A 561 4.20 -29.83 7.81
N THR A 562 5.44 -29.59 8.24
CA THR A 562 5.84 -28.40 9.00
C THR A 562 6.34 -27.27 8.11
N GLY A 563 6.52 -26.08 8.68
CA GLY A 563 7.25 -24.96 8.04
C GLY A 563 8.78 -25.05 8.17
N ILE A 564 9.33 -26.17 8.65
CA ILE A 564 10.78 -26.36 8.79
C ILE A 564 11.41 -26.55 7.42
N HIS A 565 12.47 -25.80 7.13
CA HIS A 565 13.20 -25.93 5.89
C HIS A 565 13.98 -27.23 5.83
N PRO A 566 14.02 -27.97 4.69
CA PRO A 566 14.73 -29.26 4.58
C PRO A 566 16.22 -29.20 4.92
N GLU A 567 16.87 -28.04 4.80
CA GLU A 567 18.28 -27.88 5.21
C GLU A 567 18.49 -28.17 6.70
N GLN A 568 17.46 -27.96 7.54
CA GLN A 568 17.50 -28.19 8.99
C GLN A 568 17.10 -29.61 9.40
N TYR A 569 16.66 -30.49 8.48
CA TYR A 569 16.13 -31.80 8.85
C TYR A 569 17.14 -32.66 9.62
N LYS A 570 18.40 -32.65 9.23
CA LYS A 570 19.45 -33.39 9.94
C LYS A 570 19.61 -32.89 11.39
N ASN A 571 19.65 -31.58 11.57
CA ASN A 571 19.79 -30.97 12.89
C ASN A 571 18.56 -31.23 13.77
N VAL A 572 17.36 -31.20 13.18
CA VAL A 572 16.11 -31.56 13.85
C VAL A 572 16.08 -33.03 14.26
N GLU A 573 16.54 -33.94 13.42
CA GLU A 573 16.64 -35.38 13.77
C GLU A 573 17.63 -35.61 14.90
N LEU A 574 18.76 -34.89 14.96
CA LEU A 574 19.71 -34.92 16.08
C LEU A 574 19.06 -34.37 17.35
N LEU A 575 18.34 -33.26 17.27
CA LEU A 575 17.58 -32.69 18.38
C LEU A 575 16.58 -33.69 18.96
N LEU A 576 15.75 -34.30 18.11
CA LEU A 576 14.76 -35.29 18.54
C LEU A 576 15.44 -36.50 19.20
N LYS A 577 16.55 -36.96 18.66
CA LYS A 577 17.32 -38.09 19.21
C LYS A 577 17.94 -37.76 20.59
N SER A 578 18.42 -36.54 20.79
CA SER A 578 18.95 -36.11 22.12
C SER A 578 17.86 -36.11 23.18
N LEU A 579 16.60 -35.88 22.82
CA LEU A 579 15.43 -35.97 23.66
C LEU A 579 14.86 -37.40 23.82
N GLY A 580 15.49 -38.40 23.19
CA GLY A 580 14.97 -39.77 23.15
C GLY A 580 13.74 -39.99 22.29
N LEU A 581 13.50 -39.08 21.33
CA LEU A 581 12.33 -39.03 20.45
C LEU A 581 12.74 -39.26 18.98
N SER A 582 11.75 -39.44 18.13
CA SER A 582 11.89 -39.61 16.68
C SER A 582 10.97 -38.65 15.93
N LYS A 583 11.18 -38.52 14.62
CA LYS A 583 10.29 -37.72 13.76
C LYS A 583 8.82 -38.20 13.77
N ASN A 584 8.57 -39.46 14.16
CA ASN A 584 7.19 -39.98 14.29
C ASN A 584 6.45 -39.40 15.54
N ASP A 585 7.19 -38.73 16.42
CA ASP A 585 6.61 -38.08 17.61
C ASP A 585 6.19 -36.62 17.36
N VAL A 586 6.47 -36.08 16.17
CA VAL A 586 6.08 -34.74 15.75
C VAL A 586 4.56 -34.55 15.86
N GLY A 587 4.14 -33.49 16.58
CA GLY A 587 2.73 -33.18 16.86
C GLY A 587 2.10 -34.03 17.97
N LYS A 588 2.85 -34.90 18.66
CA LYS A 588 2.31 -35.71 19.75
C LYS A 588 2.58 -35.10 21.15
N PRO A 589 1.69 -35.39 22.13
CA PRO A 589 1.83 -34.84 23.48
C PRO A 589 3.14 -35.19 24.22
N ASN A 590 3.79 -36.31 23.88
CA ASN A 590 5.07 -36.68 24.48
C ASN A 590 6.19 -35.70 24.02
N LEU A 591 6.19 -35.30 22.77
CA LEU A 591 7.14 -34.29 22.27
C LEU A 591 6.92 -32.93 22.94
N GLN A 592 5.66 -32.50 23.04
CA GLN A 592 5.31 -31.24 23.68
C GLN A 592 5.83 -31.19 25.12
N LYS A 593 5.57 -32.24 25.92
CA LYS A 593 6.08 -32.35 27.30
C LYS A 593 7.60 -32.32 27.38
N SER A 594 8.30 -32.93 26.43
CA SER A 594 9.77 -32.96 26.42
C SER A 594 10.38 -31.62 26.01
N LEU A 595 9.64 -30.77 25.31
CA LEU A 595 10.07 -29.43 24.89
C LEU A 595 9.59 -28.32 25.82
N GLU A 596 8.60 -28.59 26.71
CA GLU A 596 8.16 -27.65 27.74
C GLU A 596 9.29 -27.39 28.76
N GLY A 597 9.72 -26.15 28.89
CA GLY A 597 10.73 -25.71 29.82
C GLY A 597 12.18 -25.98 29.42
N VAL A 598 12.44 -26.37 28.19
CA VAL A 598 13.83 -26.55 27.68
C VAL A 598 14.55 -25.21 27.60
N ASP A 599 15.80 -25.19 28.06
CA ASP A 599 16.70 -24.05 27.87
C ASP A 599 17.13 -23.96 26.40
N VAL A 600 16.51 -23.00 25.66
CA VAL A 600 16.75 -22.77 24.25
C VAL A 600 18.21 -22.43 23.95
N SER A 601 18.87 -21.64 24.82
CA SER A 601 20.27 -21.25 24.62
C SER A 601 21.23 -22.45 24.74
N LYS A 602 20.98 -23.35 25.68
CA LYS A 602 21.75 -24.59 25.83
C LYS A 602 21.51 -25.52 24.61
N LEU A 603 20.26 -25.69 24.23
CA LEU A 603 19.89 -26.55 23.12
C LEU A 603 20.43 -26.03 21.78
N SER A 604 20.48 -24.70 21.60
CA SER A 604 21.09 -24.03 20.44
C SER A 604 22.59 -24.41 20.32
N GLN A 605 23.33 -24.43 21.43
CA GLN A 605 24.74 -24.81 21.41
C GLN A 605 24.95 -26.31 21.11
N GLU A 606 24.06 -27.16 21.59
CA GLU A 606 24.13 -28.61 21.38
C GLU A 606 23.77 -29.03 19.94
N THR A 607 22.88 -28.29 19.29
CA THR A 607 22.33 -28.61 17.96
C THR A 607 22.93 -27.79 16.81
N GLU A 608 23.76 -26.79 17.12
CA GLU A 608 24.31 -25.82 16.18
C GLU A 608 23.21 -25.07 15.36
N ILE A 609 21.98 -24.97 15.92
CA ILE A 609 20.88 -24.20 15.36
C ILE A 609 20.82 -22.86 16.09
N GLY A 610 20.77 -21.76 15.35
CA GLY A 610 20.59 -20.44 15.98
C GLY A 610 19.30 -20.34 16.80
N GLU A 611 19.34 -19.62 17.92
CA GLU A 611 18.20 -19.50 18.85
C GLU A 611 16.88 -19.10 18.16
N PRO A 612 16.84 -18.08 17.25
CA PRO A 612 15.60 -17.70 16.59
C PRO A 612 15.01 -18.81 15.69
N THR A 613 15.86 -19.51 14.96
CA THR A 613 15.44 -20.66 14.13
C THR A 613 15.02 -21.85 15.00
N LEU A 614 15.70 -22.08 16.13
CA LEU A 614 15.34 -23.14 17.05
C LEU A 614 13.97 -22.95 17.69
N VAL A 615 13.61 -21.73 18.06
CA VAL A 615 12.26 -21.40 18.55
C VAL A 615 11.20 -21.74 17.48
N ASP A 616 11.41 -21.31 16.24
CA ASP A 616 10.48 -21.63 15.14
C ASP A 616 10.38 -23.16 14.88
N ILE A 617 11.48 -23.88 15.02
CA ILE A 617 11.51 -25.34 14.88
C ILE A 617 10.72 -26.00 16.01
N ILE A 618 10.91 -25.58 17.26
CA ILE A 618 10.18 -26.10 18.41
C ILE A 618 8.67 -25.90 18.22
N ASP A 619 8.24 -24.71 17.87
CA ASP A 619 6.83 -24.40 17.59
C ASP A 619 6.27 -25.27 16.47
N ALA A 620 7.03 -25.44 15.39
CA ALA A 620 6.62 -26.26 14.25
C ALA A 620 6.60 -27.78 14.56
N LEU A 621 7.42 -28.25 15.49
CA LEU A 621 7.41 -29.64 15.95
C LEU A 621 6.22 -29.94 16.87
N ILE A 622 5.86 -28.99 17.73
CA ILE A 622 4.72 -29.09 18.63
C ILE A 622 3.41 -29.04 17.83
N SER A 623 3.33 -28.12 16.88
CA SER A 623 2.12 -27.87 16.08
C SER A 623 2.43 -27.90 14.57
N PRO A 624 2.65 -29.09 13.97
CA PRO A 624 3.16 -29.22 12.59
C PRO A 624 2.22 -28.67 11.52
N GLU A 625 0.90 -28.70 11.77
CA GLU A 625 -0.13 -28.25 10.85
C GLU A 625 -0.72 -26.87 11.24
N ARG A 626 -0.08 -26.19 12.22
CA ARG A 626 -0.55 -24.88 12.71
C ARG A 626 -0.74 -23.90 11.56
N ASP A 627 -1.93 -23.33 11.48
CA ASP A 627 -2.27 -22.19 10.68
C ASP A 627 -2.29 -20.96 11.60
N MET A 628 -1.45 -19.97 11.34
CA MET A 628 -1.38 -18.79 12.20
C MET A 628 -2.72 -18.02 12.27
N ARG A 629 -3.60 -18.23 11.29
CA ARG A 629 -4.93 -17.62 11.25
C ARG A 629 -5.89 -18.20 12.28
N ASP A 630 -5.65 -19.43 12.77
CA ASP A 630 -6.52 -20.08 13.74
C ASP A 630 -6.51 -19.39 15.12
N GLU A 631 -5.47 -18.59 15.41
CA GLU A 631 -5.31 -17.82 16.64
C GLU A 631 -6.00 -16.46 16.60
N LEU A 632 -6.41 -16.02 15.43
CA LEU A 632 -7.11 -14.75 15.26
C LEU A 632 -8.58 -14.87 15.68
N PRO A 633 -9.23 -13.77 16.14
CA PRO A 633 -10.62 -13.81 16.52
C PRO A 633 -11.51 -14.23 15.34
N LYS A 634 -12.31 -15.27 15.57
CA LYS A 634 -13.26 -15.76 14.54
C LYS A 634 -14.34 -14.71 14.29
N PRO A 635 -14.88 -14.64 13.07
CA PRO A 635 -15.96 -13.71 12.76
C PRO A 635 -17.17 -13.89 13.66
N LEU A 636 -17.87 -12.80 13.98
CA LEU A 636 -19.12 -12.84 14.71
C LEU A 636 -20.22 -13.55 13.89
N LEU A 637 -20.67 -14.68 14.39
CA LEU A 637 -21.76 -15.44 13.79
C LEU A 637 -23.10 -14.87 14.26
N LYS A 638 -23.98 -14.53 13.31
CA LYS A 638 -25.25 -13.85 13.59
C LYS A 638 -26.41 -14.85 13.62
N LYS A 639 -27.39 -14.60 14.51
CA LYS A 639 -28.69 -15.27 14.57
C LYS A 639 -29.88 -14.32 14.39
N GLY A 640 -29.70 -13.02 14.44
CA GLY A 640 -30.75 -11.98 14.34
C GLY A 640 -30.26 -10.65 13.78
N ILE A 641 -31.20 -9.73 13.53
CA ILE A 641 -30.94 -8.42 12.91
C ILE A 641 -31.32 -7.30 13.88
N LEU A 642 -30.50 -6.23 13.91
CA LEU A 642 -30.82 -4.94 14.49
C LEU A 642 -31.34 -3.99 13.39
N LYS A 643 -32.43 -3.26 13.66
CA LYS A 643 -32.92 -2.20 12.78
C LYS A 643 -32.37 -0.85 13.23
N LEU A 644 -32.24 0.10 12.29
CA LEU A 644 -31.78 1.44 12.60
C LEU A 644 -32.66 2.14 13.65
N GLU A 645 -33.96 1.82 13.61
CA GLU A 645 -34.98 2.33 14.53
C GLU A 645 -34.84 1.76 15.96
N ASP A 646 -34.18 0.62 16.11
CA ASP A 646 -33.92 -0.01 17.42
C ASP A 646 -32.71 0.62 18.14
N LEU A 647 -31.88 1.34 17.38
CA LEU A 647 -30.69 2.00 17.95
C LEU A 647 -31.08 3.20 18.82
N LYS A 648 -30.39 3.33 19.94
CA LYS A 648 -30.51 4.49 20.84
C LYS A 648 -29.12 5.05 21.12
N ARG A 649 -29.02 6.37 21.23
CA ARG A 649 -27.78 7.00 21.65
C ARG A 649 -27.31 6.41 22.99
N GLY A 650 -26.02 6.12 23.11
CA GLY A 650 -25.43 5.45 24.26
C GLY A 650 -25.58 3.93 24.29
N MET A 651 -26.29 3.32 23.32
CA MET A 651 -26.43 1.86 23.23
C MET A 651 -25.07 1.24 22.98
N GLU A 652 -24.70 0.25 23.80
CA GLU A 652 -23.47 -0.54 23.66
C GLU A 652 -23.71 -1.71 22.72
N LEU A 653 -22.82 -1.91 21.75
CA LEU A 653 -22.89 -2.97 20.74
C LEU A 653 -21.49 -3.54 20.49
N GLU A 654 -21.46 -4.79 20.01
CA GLU A 654 -20.27 -5.36 19.39
C GLU A 654 -20.41 -5.27 17.88
N GLY A 655 -19.35 -4.84 17.20
CA GLY A 655 -19.32 -4.74 15.76
C GLY A 655 -18.01 -5.22 15.17
N THR A 656 -18.04 -5.54 13.88
CA THR A 656 -16.85 -5.95 13.14
C THR A 656 -16.36 -4.79 12.27
N VAL A 657 -15.08 -4.43 12.38
CA VAL A 657 -14.45 -3.40 11.53
C VAL A 657 -14.43 -3.89 10.09
N ARG A 658 -15.11 -3.17 9.19
CA ARG A 658 -15.22 -3.49 7.76
C ARG A 658 -14.15 -2.81 6.92
N ASN A 659 -13.84 -1.57 7.28
CA ASN A 659 -12.86 -0.78 6.57
C ASN A 659 -12.21 0.23 7.52
N VAL A 660 -10.92 0.52 7.30
CA VAL A 660 -10.17 1.54 8.03
C VAL A 660 -9.71 2.59 7.01
N VAL A 661 -9.94 3.86 7.36
CA VAL A 661 -9.57 5.02 6.54
C VAL A 661 -8.84 6.04 7.40
N ASP A 662 -8.19 7.04 6.80
CA ASP A 662 -7.37 8.03 7.54
C ASP A 662 -8.13 8.75 8.67
N PHE A 663 -9.43 8.99 8.48
CA PHE A 663 -10.26 9.73 9.43
C PHE A 663 -11.06 8.84 10.39
N GLY A 664 -10.92 7.50 10.32
CA GLY A 664 -11.63 6.60 11.23
C GLY A 664 -11.80 5.19 10.73
N ALA A 665 -12.78 4.48 11.28
CA ALA A 665 -13.11 3.11 10.91
C ALA A 665 -14.61 2.92 10.71
N PHE A 666 -14.97 2.17 9.68
CA PHE A 666 -16.34 1.72 9.44
C PHE A 666 -16.56 0.37 10.12
N VAL A 667 -17.61 0.29 10.94
CA VAL A 667 -17.92 -0.85 11.78
C VAL A 667 -19.33 -1.36 11.48
N ASP A 668 -19.43 -2.63 11.11
CA ASP A 668 -20.71 -3.33 10.97
C ASP A 668 -21.22 -3.71 12.35
N ILE A 669 -22.29 -3.08 12.78
CA ILE A 669 -23.02 -3.34 14.04
C ILE A 669 -24.33 -4.12 13.81
N GLY A 670 -24.53 -4.68 12.60
CA GLY A 670 -25.72 -5.44 12.25
C GLY A 670 -26.90 -4.61 11.75
N VAL A 671 -26.71 -3.31 11.45
CA VAL A 671 -27.70 -2.45 10.78
C VAL A 671 -27.37 -2.27 9.30
N LYS A 672 -28.29 -1.67 8.53
CA LYS A 672 -28.21 -1.57 7.05
C LYS A 672 -26.92 -0.89 6.53
N GLN A 673 -26.36 0.03 7.28
CA GLN A 673 -25.13 0.76 6.90
C GLN A 673 -24.10 0.64 8.01
N ASP A 674 -22.83 0.50 7.63
CA ASP A 674 -21.75 0.51 8.59
C ASP A 674 -21.72 1.86 9.34
N GLY A 675 -21.56 1.80 10.65
CA GLY A 675 -21.37 2.99 11.47
C GLY A 675 -19.94 3.49 11.38
N LEU A 676 -19.75 4.81 11.42
CA LEU A 676 -18.42 5.41 11.41
C LEU A 676 -17.96 5.71 12.84
N VAL A 677 -16.83 5.14 13.23
CA VAL A 677 -16.06 5.59 14.39
C VAL A 677 -15.00 6.58 13.89
N HIS A 678 -15.17 7.88 14.19
CA HIS A 678 -14.18 8.89 13.83
C HIS A 678 -12.88 8.69 14.62
N ILE A 679 -11.73 9.07 14.06
CA ILE A 679 -10.40 8.88 14.66
C ILE A 679 -10.32 9.42 16.09
N SER A 680 -10.98 10.53 16.39
CA SER A 680 -11.05 11.12 17.75
C SER A 680 -11.87 10.30 18.76
N LYS A 681 -12.63 9.30 18.30
CA LYS A 681 -13.50 8.44 19.11
C LYS A 681 -12.98 6.99 19.21
N LEU A 682 -11.81 6.71 18.64
CA LEU A 682 -11.16 5.38 18.68
C LEU A 682 -10.46 5.10 20.02
N SER A 683 -9.88 6.13 20.66
CA SER A 683 -9.15 6.01 21.92
C SER A 683 -9.17 7.30 22.72
N LYS A 684 -8.99 7.19 24.04
CA LYS A 684 -8.79 8.36 24.94
C LYS A 684 -7.42 9.02 24.69
N GLN A 685 -6.46 8.29 24.20
CA GLN A 685 -5.14 8.83 23.81
C GLN A 685 -5.18 9.36 22.38
N PHE A 686 -4.30 10.31 22.07
CA PHE A 686 -4.17 10.81 20.72
C PHE A 686 -3.78 9.68 19.77
N VAL A 687 -4.61 9.45 18.76
CA VAL A 687 -4.41 8.43 17.72
C VAL A 687 -3.86 9.14 16.48
N LYS A 688 -2.67 8.76 16.06
CA LYS A 688 -2.05 9.31 14.85
C LYS A 688 -2.66 8.68 13.61
N HIS A 689 -2.84 7.36 13.64
CA HIS A 689 -3.46 6.59 12.56
C HIS A 689 -4.50 5.62 13.12
N PRO A 690 -5.68 5.49 12.50
CA PRO A 690 -6.69 4.54 12.96
C PRO A 690 -6.21 3.10 13.04
N LEU A 691 -5.29 2.68 12.16
CA LEU A 691 -4.66 1.35 12.17
C LEU A 691 -3.83 1.05 13.44
N ASP A 692 -3.42 2.07 14.18
CA ASP A 692 -2.74 1.89 15.48
C ASP A 692 -3.69 1.30 16.54
N VAL A 693 -5.01 1.40 16.33
CA VAL A 693 -6.04 0.99 17.30
C VAL A 693 -6.91 -0.13 16.77
N VAL A 694 -7.29 -0.07 15.49
CA VAL A 694 -8.22 -1.02 14.86
C VAL A 694 -7.70 -1.53 13.53
N SER A 695 -8.14 -2.74 13.16
CA SER A 695 -7.83 -3.36 11.86
C SER A 695 -9.09 -4.00 11.28
N VAL A 696 -9.12 -4.17 9.96
CA VAL A 696 -10.25 -4.84 9.28
C VAL A 696 -10.42 -6.25 9.83
N GLY A 697 -11.68 -6.64 10.09
CA GLY A 697 -12.02 -7.92 10.72
C GLY A 697 -11.97 -7.93 12.24
N LYS A 698 -11.38 -6.90 12.89
CA LYS A 698 -11.35 -6.81 14.36
C LYS A 698 -12.76 -6.60 14.92
N ILE A 699 -13.09 -7.38 15.95
CA ILE A 699 -14.32 -7.18 16.73
C ILE A 699 -14.04 -6.08 17.75
N VAL A 700 -14.88 -5.07 17.77
CA VAL A 700 -14.77 -3.91 18.64
C VAL A 700 -16.06 -3.65 19.38
N LYS A 701 -15.94 -3.23 20.63
CA LYS A 701 -17.06 -2.71 21.41
C LYS A 701 -17.25 -1.24 21.06
N VAL A 702 -18.47 -0.86 20.68
CA VAL A 702 -18.82 0.50 20.27
C VAL A 702 -20.09 0.96 20.95
N TRP A 703 -20.24 2.26 21.10
CA TRP A 703 -21.43 2.95 21.57
C TRP A 703 -22.00 3.81 20.44
N VAL A 704 -23.31 3.82 20.31
CA VAL A 704 -24.01 4.68 19.34
C VAL A 704 -23.91 6.13 19.81
N ASP A 705 -23.18 6.98 19.05
CA ASP A 705 -22.97 8.38 19.37
C ASP A 705 -24.08 9.27 18.80
N ASP A 706 -24.43 9.06 17.52
CA ASP A 706 -25.49 9.82 16.84
C ASP A 706 -26.12 8.99 15.73
N ILE A 707 -27.40 9.28 15.40
CA ILE A 707 -28.16 8.58 14.37
C ILE A 707 -28.84 9.59 13.46
N ASP A 708 -28.37 9.71 12.23
CA ASP A 708 -29.05 10.48 11.19
C ASP A 708 -29.97 9.55 10.38
N THR A 709 -31.23 9.42 10.83
CA THR A 709 -32.24 8.59 10.18
C THR A 709 -32.60 9.06 8.77
N LYS A 710 -32.43 10.36 8.45
CA LYS A 710 -32.73 10.90 7.11
C LYS A 710 -31.67 10.48 6.08
N LYS A 711 -30.41 10.48 6.51
CA LYS A 711 -29.26 10.08 5.66
C LYS A 711 -28.87 8.62 5.85
N GLY A 712 -29.51 7.91 6.80
CA GLY A 712 -29.21 6.52 7.15
C GLY A 712 -27.81 6.34 7.76
N ARG A 713 -27.22 7.36 8.38
CA ARG A 713 -25.86 7.32 8.92
C ARG A 713 -25.85 7.11 10.42
N VAL A 714 -24.92 6.28 10.89
CA VAL A 714 -24.69 6.04 12.32
C VAL A 714 -23.28 6.47 12.66
N ALA A 715 -23.16 7.39 13.62
CA ALA A 715 -21.90 7.73 14.23
C ALA A 715 -21.70 6.84 15.47
N LEU A 716 -20.52 6.26 15.57
CA LEU A 716 -20.14 5.34 16.65
C LEU A 716 -18.94 5.89 17.43
N SER A 717 -18.79 5.42 18.65
CA SER A 717 -17.66 5.71 19.51
C SER A 717 -17.13 4.43 20.13
N MET A 718 -15.84 4.24 20.19
CA MET A 718 -15.20 3.19 21.00
C MET A 718 -14.96 3.66 22.44
N LEU A 719 -15.31 4.90 22.73
CA LEU A 719 -15.30 5.46 24.08
C LEU A 719 -16.74 5.46 24.62
N PRO A 720 -16.95 5.06 25.90
CA PRO A 720 -18.27 5.14 26.52
C PRO A 720 -18.87 6.54 26.38
N ILE A 721 -20.16 6.60 26.06
CA ILE A 721 -20.93 7.84 25.94
C ILE A 721 -21.82 7.92 27.18
N GLU A 722 -21.70 9.02 27.93
CA GLU A 722 -22.55 9.32 29.09
C GLU A 722 -23.95 9.77 28.66
#